data_7b100208c84ffe4feb70aea45cff7544
#
_entry.id   7b100208c84ffe4feb70aea45cff7544
#
_cell.length_a   1.000
_cell.length_b   1.000
_cell.length_c   1.000
_cell.angle_alpha   90.00
_cell.angle_beta   90.00
_cell.angle_gamma   90.00
#
_symmetry.space_group_name_H-M   'P 1'
#
loop_
_entity.id
_entity.type
_entity.pdbx_description
1 polymer ?
#
loop_
_entity_poly.entity_id
_entity_poly.type
_entity_poly.pdbx_seq_one_letter_code
_entity_poly.pdbx_strand_id
1 'polypeptide(L)'
;MTLDQTVCFSSFRLDLPNQQLCGGAQPVPLRPKTFAVLRYLVEHAGRLVTREELVKAVWPDTRGAESAPKRCILELRAALGDQADDPRFIETVGRFGYRFIAPLTTVVDSAQVADAQRFPQDRYNEPPLPTLAGREAELAQLHRCLEQALHGTRQVVFVTGEPGIGKTSLVETFLQQAGAGGEPRGIWIGRGQCIEHYGEGEPYLPVLEALGRLAGRPGHELLLDLLRRYAPSWLAQLPALVTAGELETLQRRLQGVTPQRMLREVADVIRALTTEVALVLLMEDLHWSDYSTLDLVSAVTQSREPARLLLIGTYRITDLGDHPLRPVAQELLSHGQARELPLAGITATAVEQYLETRFSKQAFSRRLAPFLHRCTEGNPLFLVNLIDDLVAQELLSQADGLWTLRVAPEGIAARVPENSRRLIEKQMARVAPELQPFLEAASIAGVEFAAESVASALRAHSERIEERCDELVRQARFLRRMGVDEWPDGTQTTRYGFHHAVYQQLWAERVPSGRRQRFHRRIGERQERSYGRRVGEIAAELAVHFDEGRDYARAAQYRCRAAQNALQRSAHREAIDHLMKGLQLLERLPDTPQRTQQELTLQILLGVPLTATKGYAAPEVERAYTRALQLSEQVQETAQIVQALLGLWVYYFVRGELQTAQRLGERCLQQSRQAPATELALDAHNALGDTLLWLGELTAAREHLQQSLALHDPGQHRSYVSYDVTDPGVGCLSPLAWALWCLGYPDQAVKRSAEALALAHELAHPYSLGYALTFAAALHCFCRQERQTQERAEATMALASEQGFPLWLAMGTILRSWALVERGQGDERLLQIRQGLSAFQAIGAELGRTAFLALLAESYGKRGQTEAGLRVLAEALAVADKSGERLYEAEIHRLKGELTLHLKAPGWRPETGAAAPGPKPPLAKTVVQEAERHFLKAIAVAREQQARSWELRAAISLSRLWRRQRKIAEAHALLSAVYGWFTEGFDTPDLKEAKTLLREFSNHRTA
;
A
#
# COMPACT_ATOMS: atom_id res chain seq x y z
N MET A 1 -0.93 3.40 36.67
CA MET A 1 -0.05 2.26 36.32
C MET A 1 0.12 1.40 37.57
N THR A 2 -0.48 0.26 37.63
CA THR A 2 -0.23 -0.77 38.64
C THR A 2 0.99 -1.55 38.18
N LEU A 3 2.15 -1.26 38.76
CA LEU A 3 3.42 -1.91 38.42
C LEU A 3 3.61 -3.13 39.36
N ASP A 4 3.23 -4.30 38.84
CA ASP A 4 3.65 -5.59 39.40
C ASP A 4 4.93 -6.12 38.74
N GLN A 5 5.80 -5.24 38.27
CA GLN A 5 6.96 -5.58 37.44
C GLN A 5 8.26 -5.01 38.00
N THR A 6 9.39 -5.63 37.67
CA THR A 6 10.74 -5.16 37.97
C THR A 6 11.08 -3.95 37.08
N VAL A 7 11.52 -2.83 37.71
CA VAL A 7 11.85 -1.58 37.03
C VAL A 7 13.36 -1.33 37.10
N CYS A 8 14.01 -1.01 35.96
CA CYS A 8 15.42 -0.62 35.92
C CYS A 8 15.58 0.88 35.65
N PHE A 9 16.61 1.46 36.28
CA PHE A 9 17.05 2.83 36.02
C PHE A 9 18.55 2.91 36.21
N SER A 10 19.26 3.36 35.20
CA SER A 10 20.72 3.32 35.17
C SER A 10 21.28 1.91 35.49
N SER A 11 22.12 1.78 36.50
CA SER A 11 22.69 0.49 36.97
C SER A 11 21.87 -0.21 38.06
N PHE A 12 20.68 0.34 38.41
CA PHE A 12 19.82 -0.20 39.46
C PHE A 12 18.62 -0.94 38.93
N ARG A 13 18.28 -2.05 39.62
CA ARG A 13 17.08 -2.84 39.36
C ARG A 13 16.19 -2.86 40.60
N LEU A 14 14.97 -2.34 40.48
CA LEU A 14 13.96 -2.30 41.53
C LEU A 14 12.97 -3.45 41.29
N ASP A 15 13.02 -4.45 42.15
CA ASP A 15 12.13 -5.60 42.16
C ASP A 15 10.98 -5.31 43.11
N LEU A 16 9.83 -4.95 42.55
CA LEU A 16 8.66 -4.54 43.31
C LEU A 16 7.97 -5.72 44.01
N PRO A 17 7.80 -6.91 43.42
CA PRO A 17 7.26 -8.10 44.08
C PRO A 17 8.07 -8.53 45.27
N ASN A 18 9.42 -8.59 45.13
CA ASN A 18 10.30 -9.04 46.19
C ASN A 18 10.78 -7.92 47.12
N GLN A 19 10.33 -6.66 46.91
CA GLN A 19 10.70 -5.48 47.68
C GLN A 19 12.23 -5.26 47.80
N GLN A 20 12.96 -5.49 46.73
CA GLN A 20 14.42 -5.39 46.71
C GLN A 20 14.91 -4.36 45.68
N LEU A 21 15.95 -3.62 46.06
CA LEU A 21 16.76 -2.81 45.17
C LEU A 21 18.08 -3.51 44.95
N CYS A 22 18.49 -3.71 43.67
CA CYS A 22 19.80 -4.28 43.32
C CYS A 22 20.64 -3.27 42.53
N GLY A 23 21.89 -3.08 42.87
CA GLY A 23 22.90 -2.35 42.13
C GLY A 23 23.80 -3.31 41.37
N GLY A 24 23.62 -3.49 40.07
CA GLY A 24 24.21 -4.59 39.32
C GLY A 24 23.72 -5.96 39.81
N ALA A 25 24.63 -6.84 40.23
CA ALA A 25 24.27 -8.16 40.75
C ALA A 25 24.15 -8.23 42.30
N GLN A 26 24.35 -7.12 43.02
CA GLN A 26 24.32 -7.12 44.48
C GLN A 26 23.09 -6.39 45.03
N PRO A 27 22.43 -6.94 46.06
CA PRO A 27 21.29 -6.28 46.71
C PRO A 27 21.77 -5.06 47.53
N VAL A 28 21.08 -3.92 47.38
CA VAL A 28 21.26 -2.68 48.13
C VAL A 28 20.24 -2.65 49.26
N PRO A 29 20.67 -2.76 50.54
CA PRO A 29 19.76 -2.85 51.63
C PRO A 29 19.07 -1.52 51.89
N LEU A 30 17.72 -1.47 51.83
CA LEU A 30 16.89 -0.33 52.16
C LEU A 30 15.91 -0.69 53.27
N ARG A 31 15.66 0.28 54.19
CA ARG A 31 14.60 0.12 55.20
C ARG A 31 13.22 0.06 54.52
N PRO A 32 12.21 -0.69 55.05
CA PRO A 32 10.89 -0.84 54.42
C PRO A 32 10.23 0.47 54.04
N LYS A 33 10.31 1.49 54.90
CA LYS A 33 9.72 2.83 54.62
C LYS A 33 10.49 3.60 53.57
N THR A 34 11.81 3.44 53.52
CA THR A 34 12.69 4.04 52.49
C THR A 34 12.42 3.39 51.13
N PHE A 35 12.23 2.08 51.12
CA PHE A 35 11.83 1.35 49.89
C PHE A 35 10.44 1.81 49.42
N ALA A 36 9.47 1.99 50.31
CA ALA A 36 8.13 2.48 49.95
C ALA A 36 8.15 3.91 49.34
N VAL A 37 9.05 4.78 49.84
CA VAL A 37 9.29 6.12 49.27
C VAL A 37 9.86 6.01 47.88
N LEU A 38 10.88 5.15 47.66
CA LEU A 38 11.47 4.93 46.33
C LEU A 38 10.41 4.39 45.37
N ARG A 39 9.67 3.38 45.75
CA ARG A 39 8.57 2.82 44.97
C ARG A 39 7.59 3.91 44.54
N TYR A 40 7.11 4.73 45.49
CA TYR A 40 6.16 5.79 45.18
C TYR A 40 6.71 6.84 44.21
N LEU A 41 7.98 7.21 44.37
CA LEU A 41 8.65 8.15 43.50
C LEU A 41 8.83 7.59 42.07
N VAL A 42 9.18 6.31 41.95
CA VAL A 42 9.33 5.60 40.67
C VAL A 42 7.98 5.42 39.96
N GLU A 43 6.93 5.07 40.70
CA GLU A 43 5.54 5.00 40.21
C GLU A 43 5.04 6.34 39.64
N HIS A 44 5.60 7.46 40.13
CA HIS A 44 5.25 8.82 39.73
C HIS A 44 6.45 9.54 39.04
N ALA A 45 7.31 8.82 38.36
CA ALA A 45 8.52 9.37 37.71
C ALA A 45 8.19 10.54 36.78
N GLY A 46 9.06 11.54 36.76
CA GLY A 46 8.87 12.79 36.01
C GLY A 46 7.89 13.79 36.58
N ARG A 47 7.02 13.39 37.51
CA ARG A 47 6.06 14.26 38.22
C ARG A 47 6.62 14.78 39.54
N LEU A 48 6.29 16.01 39.93
CA LEU A 48 6.54 16.53 41.29
C LEU A 48 5.64 15.80 42.27
N VAL A 49 6.22 15.12 43.25
CA VAL A 49 5.56 14.49 44.41
C VAL A 49 5.78 15.38 45.62
N THR A 50 4.68 15.87 46.21
CA THR A 50 4.77 16.77 47.38
C THR A 50 5.13 16.01 48.63
N ARG A 51 5.66 16.73 49.65
CA ARG A 51 6.01 16.10 50.94
C ARG A 51 4.75 15.56 51.63
N GLU A 52 3.63 16.24 51.50
CA GLU A 52 2.33 15.83 52.08
C GLU A 52 1.82 14.54 51.37
N GLU A 53 1.93 14.44 50.04
CA GLU A 53 1.60 13.21 49.29
C GLU A 53 2.43 12.03 49.78
N LEU A 54 3.75 12.20 49.97
CA LEU A 54 4.62 11.14 50.45
C LEU A 54 4.24 10.69 51.88
N VAL A 55 3.94 11.66 52.77
CA VAL A 55 3.49 11.32 54.13
C VAL A 55 2.19 10.56 54.10
N LYS A 56 1.23 11.01 53.32
CA LYS A 56 -0.09 10.35 53.20
C LYS A 56 0.03 8.95 52.60
N ALA A 57 0.90 8.76 51.61
CA ALA A 57 1.07 7.46 50.93
C ALA A 57 1.87 6.44 51.75
N VAL A 58 2.88 6.85 52.49
CA VAL A 58 3.83 5.92 53.14
C VAL A 58 3.59 5.84 54.67
N TRP A 59 2.97 6.87 55.32
CA TRP A 59 2.68 6.91 56.77
C TRP A 59 1.21 7.33 57.06
N PRO A 60 0.19 6.65 56.51
CA PRO A 60 -1.20 7.09 56.66
C PRO A 60 -1.68 7.20 58.12
N ASP A 61 -1.18 6.34 59.03
CA ASP A 61 -1.63 6.23 60.42
C ASP A 61 -0.70 6.89 61.45
N THR A 62 0.37 7.64 61.00
CA THR A 62 1.36 8.18 61.91
C THR A 62 1.24 9.68 62.05
N ARG A 63 0.80 10.21 63.21
CA ARG A 63 0.78 11.63 63.51
C ARG A 63 2.21 12.17 63.78
N GLY A 64 2.58 13.27 63.09
CA GLY A 64 3.90 13.93 63.25
C GLY A 64 5.02 13.42 62.29
N ALA A 65 4.66 12.72 61.19
CA ALA A 65 5.64 12.19 60.25
C ALA A 65 6.21 13.20 59.22
N GLU A 66 6.02 14.50 59.45
CA GLU A 66 6.37 15.57 58.45
C GLU A 66 7.86 15.61 58.09
N SER A 67 8.77 15.21 59.01
CA SER A 67 10.23 15.15 58.78
C SER A 67 10.72 13.81 58.20
N ALA A 68 9.87 12.76 58.20
CA ALA A 68 10.23 11.41 57.79
C ALA A 68 10.63 11.30 56.29
N PRO A 69 9.92 11.97 55.33
CA PRO A 69 10.31 11.93 53.93
C PRO A 69 11.74 12.43 53.68
N LYS A 70 12.15 13.52 54.36
CA LYS A 70 13.53 14.08 54.22
C LYS A 70 14.61 13.09 54.63
N ARG A 71 14.37 12.31 55.67
CA ARG A 71 15.31 11.29 56.14
C ARG A 71 15.39 10.11 55.17
N CYS A 72 14.27 9.66 54.61
CA CYS A 72 14.26 8.59 53.60
C CYS A 72 14.93 9.04 52.29
N ILE A 73 14.76 10.27 51.87
CA ILE A 73 15.42 10.81 50.68
C ILE A 73 16.93 10.89 50.88
N LEU A 74 17.40 11.25 52.06
CA LEU A 74 18.84 11.22 52.37
C LEU A 74 19.41 9.80 52.32
N GLU A 75 18.67 8.81 52.85
CA GLU A 75 19.04 7.41 52.83
C GLU A 75 19.04 6.89 51.40
N LEU A 76 18.04 7.25 50.56
CA LEU A 76 17.96 6.89 49.16
C LEU A 76 19.13 7.46 48.35
N ARG A 77 19.48 8.72 48.55
CA ARG A 77 20.63 9.35 47.90
C ARG A 77 21.95 8.67 48.25
N ALA A 78 22.12 8.35 49.51
CA ALA A 78 23.32 7.61 49.95
C ALA A 78 23.39 6.23 49.32
N ALA A 79 22.24 5.52 49.20
CA ALA A 79 22.16 4.19 48.61
C ALA A 79 22.33 4.19 47.11
N LEU A 80 21.86 5.25 46.41
CA LEU A 80 21.94 5.40 44.94
C LEU A 80 23.22 6.11 44.49
N GLY A 81 24.02 6.68 45.39
CA GLY A 81 25.16 7.52 45.03
C GLY A 81 24.76 8.85 44.42
N ASP A 82 23.61 9.41 44.84
CA ASP A 82 23.01 10.64 44.26
C ASP A 82 23.33 11.87 45.14
N GLN A 83 23.53 13.02 44.53
CA GLN A 83 23.86 14.27 45.24
C GLN A 83 22.73 15.28 45.14
N ALA A 84 22.53 16.09 46.20
CA ALA A 84 21.42 17.06 46.23
C ALA A 84 21.64 18.23 45.27
N ASP A 85 22.88 18.64 45.04
CA ASP A 85 23.29 19.81 44.26
C ASP A 85 23.50 19.44 42.77
N ASP A 86 23.69 18.12 42.45
CA ASP A 86 23.76 17.56 41.08
C ASP A 86 22.97 16.25 41.05
N PRO A 87 21.63 16.31 41.02
CA PRO A 87 20.81 15.13 41.16
C PRO A 87 20.75 14.29 39.87
N ARG A 88 21.09 13.02 39.97
CA ARG A 88 20.99 12.04 38.87
C ARG A 88 19.72 11.20 38.91
N PHE A 89 19.10 11.04 40.11
CA PHE A 89 17.94 10.19 40.32
C PHE A 89 16.81 10.94 40.98
N ILE A 90 17.06 11.72 42.06
CA ILE A 90 16.03 12.38 42.86
C ILE A 90 16.32 13.88 42.93
N GLU A 91 15.58 14.67 42.17
CA GLU A 91 15.59 16.14 42.24
C GLU A 91 14.81 16.67 43.43
N THR A 92 15.37 17.67 44.14
CA THR A 92 14.62 18.42 45.14
C THR A 92 14.04 19.69 44.52
N VAL A 93 12.71 19.78 44.42
CA VAL A 93 12.03 20.94 43.82
C VAL A 93 11.67 21.96 44.93
N GLY A 94 12.64 22.78 45.26
CA GLY A 94 12.51 23.82 46.31
C GLY A 94 11.98 23.25 47.64
N ARG A 95 10.99 23.95 48.23
CA ARG A 95 10.30 23.49 49.45
C ARG A 95 9.07 22.61 49.20
N PHE A 96 8.73 22.38 47.94
CA PHE A 96 7.48 21.72 47.57
C PHE A 96 7.55 20.21 47.65
N GLY A 97 8.63 19.57 47.22
CA GLY A 97 8.73 18.09 47.20
C GLY A 97 9.92 17.54 46.45
N TYR A 98 9.73 16.36 45.88
CA TYR A 98 10.76 15.60 45.21
C TYR A 98 10.25 15.10 43.83
N ARG A 99 11.15 14.92 42.89
CA ARG A 99 10.85 14.38 41.57
C ARG A 99 11.88 13.29 41.24
N PHE A 100 11.43 12.13 40.77
CA PHE A 100 12.31 11.12 40.22
C PHE A 100 12.60 11.46 38.76
N ILE A 101 13.86 11.67 38.41
CA ILE A 101 14.29 12.21 37.10
C ILE A 101 15.01 11.19 36.21
N ALA A 102 15.42 10.03 36.75
CA ALA A 102 16.09 9.03 35.92
C ALA A 102 15.11 8.36 34.94
N PRO A 103 15.52 8.09 33.69
CA PRO A 103 14.72 7.34 32.74
C PRO A 103 14.48 5.92 33.27
N LEU A 104 13.22 5.50 33.25
CA LEU A 104 12.80 4.17 33.67
C LEU A 104 12.74 3.23 32.48
N THR A 105 13.33 2.05 32.65
CA THR A 105 13.17 0.94 31.71
C THR A 105 12.54 -0.22 32.51
N THR A 106 11.34 -0.66 32.10
CA THR A 106 10.76 -1.86 32.70
C THR A 106 11.51 -3.06 32.17
N VAL A 107 12.19 -3.81 33.02
CA VAL A 107 12.64 -5.14 32.69
C VAL A 107 11.50 -6.08 32.98
N VAL A 108 10.80 -6.45 31.96
CA VAL A 108 10.12 -7.72 31.94
C VAL A 108 11.23 -8.76 31.97
N ASP A 109 11.23 -9.65 32.93
CA ASP A 109 12.27 -10.63 33.17
C ASP A 109 12.55 -11.37 31.85
N SER A 110 13.76 -11.23 31.29
CA SER A 110 14.14 -11.82 30.01
C SER A 110 14.08 -13.36 29.97
N ALA A 111 13.85 -14.00 31.11
CA ALA A 111 13.55 -15.43 31.19
C ALA A 111 12.04 -15.73 31.05
N GLN A 112 11.15 -14.79 31.42
CA GLN A 112 9.71 -14.93 31.18
C GLN A 112 9.25 -14.22 29.90
N VAL A 113 9.98 -13.19 29.41
CA VAL A 113 9.74 -12.56 28.10
C VAL A 113 10.41 -13.31 26.98
N ALA A 114 11.48 -14.04 27.24
CA ALA A 114 11.95 -15.09 26.33
C ALA A 114 10.91 -16.20 26.14
N ASP A 115 9.98 -16.41 27.10
CA ASP A 115 8.86 -17.36 26.94
C ASP A 115 7.54 -16.70 26.47
N ALA A 116 7.34 -15.39 26.60
CA ALA A 116 6.10 -14.71 26.18
C ALA A 116 6.27 -13.87 24.90
N GLN A 117 7.50 -13.55 24.45
CA GLN A 117 7.82 -13.03 23.11
C GLN A 117 8.47 -14.08 22.18
N ARG A 118 8.64 -15.28 22.63
CA ARG A 118 8.63 -16.41 21.74
C ARG A 118 7.18 -16.53 21.26
N PHE A 119 6.91 -16.07 20.01
CA PHE A 119 6.09 -16.96 19.17
C PHE A 119 6.54 -18.36 19.55
N PRO A 120 5.64 -19.25 19.97
CA PRO A 120 6.07 -20.55 20.46
C PRO A 120 7.01 -21.13 19.41
N GLN A 121 8.31 -21.12 19.68
CA GLN A 121 9.18 -22.04 18.99
C GLN A 121 8.63 -23.38 19.38
N ASP A 122 7.94 -23.94 18.40
CA ASP A 122 7.51 -25.32 18.40
C ASP A 122 8.58 -26.22 19.01
N ARG A 123 8.54 -26.39 20.32
CA ARG A 123 8.80 -27.69 20.87
C ARG A 123 7.51 -28.48 20.62
N TYR A 124 7.24 -28.68 19.34
CA TYR A 124 6.45 -29.83 18.96
C TYR A 124 7.25 -31.06 19.39
N ASN A 125 6.94 -31.58 20.58
CA ASN A 125 6.80 -33.02 20.72
C ASN A 125 5.49 -33.35 19.96
N GLU A 126 5.46 -33.08 18.65
CA GLU A 126 4.55 -33.78 17.76
C GLU A 126 4.90 -35.25 17.83
N PRO A 127 3.93 -36.13 18.03
CA PRO A 127 4.15 -37.54 17.77
C PRO A 127 4.78 -37.63 16.36
N PRO A 128 5.81 -38.42 16.13
CA PRO A 128 6.49 -38.51 14.85
C PRO A 128 5.41 -38.59 13.77
N LEU A 129 5.46 -37.60 12.82
CA LEU A 129 4.51 -37.53 11.71
C LEU A 129 4.39 -38.94 11.10
N PRO A 130 3.18 -39.42 10.81
CA PRO A 130 3.01 -40.70 10.20
C PRO A 130 3.90 -40.76 8.97
N THR A 131 4.76 -41.76 8.88
CA THR A 131 5.75 -41.98 7.84
C THR A 131 5.08 -41.69 6.48
N LEU A 132 5.62 -40.73 5.72
CA LEU A 132 5.06 -40.29 4.44
C LEU A 132 5.29 -41.42 3.43
N ALA A 133 4.35 -42.37 3.33
CA ALA A 133 4.45 -43.50 2.43
C ALA A 133 4.03 -43.10 1.01
N GLY A 134 4.85 -43.48 0.01
CA GLY A 134 4.49 -43.38 -1.42
C GLY A 134 4.59 -41.92 -1.97
N ARG A 135 5.42 -41.07 -1.40
CA ARG A 135 5.71 -39.69 -1.85
C ARG A 135 7.22 -39.43 -2.04
N GLU A 136 7.99 -40.48 -2.17
CA GLU A 136 9.44 -40.40 -2.27
C GLU A 136 9.89 -39.66 -3.54
N ALA A 137 9.15 -39.81 -4.65
CA ALA A 137 9.44 -39.16 -5.92
C ALA A 137 9.20 -37.64 -5.86
N GLU A 138 8.07 -37.25 -5.28
CA GLU A 138 7.69 -35.84 -5.12
C GLU A 138 8.63 -35.16 -4.12
N LEU A 139 8.96 -35.82 -3.02
CA LEU A 139 9.92 -35.33 -2.03
C LEU A 139 11.31 -35.12 -2.67
N ALA A 140 11.80 -36.07 -3.44
CA ALA A 140 13.04 -35.98 -4.19
C ALA A 140 13.02 -34.83 -5.21
N GLN A 141 11.87 -34.52 -5.80
CA GLN A 141 11.71 -33.39 -6.71
C GLN A 141 11.83 -32.05 -5.95
N LEU A 142 11.20 -31.91 -4.78
CA LEU A 142 11.36 -30.72 -3.94
C LEU A 142 12.79 -30.52 -3.48
N HIS A 143 13.51 -31.59 -3.10
CA HIS A 143 14.93 -31.52 -2.76
C HIS A 143 15.81 -31.08 -3.95
N ARG A 144 15.56 -31.59 -5.16
CA ARG A 144 16.26 -31.11 -6.37
C ARG A 144 16.01 -29.61 -6.63
N CYS A 145 14.78 -29.13 -6.40
CA CYS A 145 14.48 -27.69 -6.51
C CYS A 145 15.22 -26.89 -5.45
N LEU A 146 15.32 -27.38 -4.21
CA LEU A 146 16.09 -26.74 -3.17
C LEU A 146 17.59 -26.68 -3.51
N GLU A 147 18.17 -27.75 -4.02
CA GLU A 147 19.57 -27.76 -4.48
C GLU A 147 19.81 -26.73 -5.59
N GLN A 148 18.90 -26.63 -6.58
CA GLN A 148 19.00 -25.62 -7.63
C GLN A 148 18.89 -24.20 -7.05
N ALA A 149 18.03 -24.00 -6.07
CA ALA A 149 17.89 -22.72 -5.37
C ALA A 149 19.17 -22.36 -4.60
N LEU A 150 19.78 -23.30 -3.89
CA LEU A 150 21.04 -23.11 -3.17
C LEU A 150 22.19 -22.68 -4.10
N HIS A 151 22.18 -23.12 -5.36
CA HIS A 151 23.12 -22.69 -6.42
C HIS A 151 22.75 -21.34 -7.07
N GLY A 152 21.76 -20.61 -6.54
CA GLY A 152 21.39 -19.28 -7.01
C GLY A 152 20.34 -19.28 -8.13
N THR A 153 19.79 -20.44 -8.51
CA THR A 153 18.72 -20.54 -9.52
C THR A 153 17.37 -20.56 -8.81
N ARG A 154 16.67 -19.43 -8.83
CA ARG A 154 15.32 -19.31 -8.24
C ARG A 154 14.41 -20.45 -8.70
N GLN A 155 13.69 -21.05 -7.78
CA GLN A 155 12.73 -22.09 -8.04
C GLN A 155 11.35 -21.72 -7.49
N VAL A 156 10.31 -21.96 -8.30
CA VAL A 156 8.92 -21.82 -7.88
C VAL A 156 8.20 -23.13 -8.17
N VAL A 157 7.55 -23.70 -7.16
CA VAL A 157 6.87 -24.99 -7.25
C VAL A 157 5.45 -24.85 -6.75
N PHE A 158 4.48 -25.22 -7.58
CA PHE A 158 3.08 -25.32 -7.20
C PHE A 158 2.72 -26.77 -6.91
N VAL A 159 2.45 -27.07 -5.63
CA VAL A 159 1.99 -28.38 -5.18
C VAL A 159 0.46 -28.40 -5.27
N THR A 160 -0.07 -29.17 -6.21
CA THR A 160 -1.50 -29.20 -6.53
C THR A 160 -2.13 -30.55 -6.22
N GLY A 161 -3.44 -30.59 -6.07
CA GLY A 161 -4.19 -31.82 -5.84
C GLY A 161 -5.44 -31.62 -5.01
N GLU A 162 -6.22 -32.71 -4.89
CA GLU A 162 -7.50 -32.70 -4.19
C GLU A 162 -7.41 -32.44 -2.68
N PRO A 163 -8.51 -32.06 -2.02
CA PRO A 163 -8.57 -32.03 -0.56
C PRO A 163 -8.17 -33.35 0.08
N GLY A 164 -7.31 -33.31 1.10
CA GLY A 164 -6.90 -34.54 1.82
C GLY A 164 -5.83 -35.38 1.14
N ILE A 165 -5.34 -35.02 -0.05
CA ILE A 165 -4.35 -35.77 -0.82
C ILE A 165 -2.93 -35.77 -0.19
N GLY A 166 -2.68 -34.93 0.83
CA GLY A 166 -1.43 -34.88 1.57
C GLY A 166 -0.47 -33.76 1.12
N LYS A 167 -0.96 -32.64 0.55
CA LYS A 167 -0.12 -31.49 0.17
C LYS A 167 0.67 -30.94 1.35
N THR A 168 -0.02 -30.58 2.42
CA THR A 168 0.60 -30.05 3.65
C THR A 168 1.57 -31.06 4.26
N SER A 169 1.21 -32.35 4.34
CA SER A 169 2.10 -33.38 4.90
C SER A 169 3.38 -33.57 4.09
N LEU A 170 3.31 -33.51 2.75
CA LEU A 170 4.49 -33.55 1.88
C LEU A 170 5.42 -32.35 2.15
N VAL A 171 4.85 -31.14 2.15
CA VAL A 171 5.61 -29.91 2.32
C VAL A 171 6.21 -29.85 3.73
N GLU A 172 5.46 -30.20 4.78
CA GLU A 172 5.96 -30.24 6.15
C GLU A 172 7.14 -31.23 6.31
N THR A 173 7.00 -32.44 5.76
CA THR A 173 8.10 -33.44 5.78
C THR A 173 9.33 -32.91 5.06
N PHE A 174 9.15 -32.28 3.90
CA PHE A 174 10.23 -31.62 3.17
C PHE A 174 10.92 -30.53 4.01
N LEU A 175 10.15 -29.64 4.63
CA LEU A 175 10.69 -28.53 5.42
C LEU A 175 11.44 -29.03 6.67
N GLN A 176 10.95 -30.07 7.32
CA GLN A 176 11.66 -30.70 8.44
C GLN A 176 13.01 -31.31 8.01
N GLN A 177 13.04 -32.00 6.86
CA GLN A 177 14.27 -32.56 6.30
C GLN A 177 15.25 -31.46 5.86
N ALA A 178 14.74 -30.37 5.26
CA ALA A 178 15.55 -29.24 4.86
C ALA A 178 16.14 -28.48 6.06
N GLY A 179 15.40 -28.41 7.19
CA GLY A 179 15.84 -27.79 8.44
C GLY A 179 16.74 -28.68 9.33
N ALA A 180 16.64 -29.98 9.23
CA ALA A 180 17.37 -30.95 10.05
C ALA A 180 18.82 -31.23 9.58
N GLY A 181 19.20 -30.80 8.39
CA GLY A 181 20.54 -30.90 7.86
C GLY A 181 21.47 -29.94 8.60
N GLY A 182 21.97 -30.36 9.79
CA GLY A 182 22.78 -29.58 10.73
C GLY A 182 23.83 -28.68 10.09
N GLU A 183 23.95 -27.48 10.67
CA GLU A 183 24.75 -26.33 10.19
C GLU A 183 26.06 -26.68 9.45
N PRO A 184 26.45 -25.96 8.37
CA PRO A 184 26.43 -24.50 8.29
C PRO A 184 25.71 -23.91 7.04
N ARG A 185 24.55 -24.37 6.67
CA ARG A 185 23.79 -23.82 5.58
C ARG A 185 22.56 -23.09 6.13
N GLY A 186 22.70 -21.81 6.45
CA GLY A 186 21.62 -20.97 6.95
C GLY A 186 20.44 -20.92 5.98
N ILE A 187 19.53 -21.90 6.03
CA ILE A 187 18.26 -21.88 5.28
C ILE A 187 17.23 -21.22 6.18
N TRP A 188 16.65 -20.14 5.70
CA TRP A 188 15.53 -19.47 6.33
C TRP A 188 14.22 -19.96 5.73
N ILE A 189 13.26 -20.29 6.58
CA ILE A 189 11.95 -20.78 6.17
C ILE A 189 10.91 -19.79 6.63
N GLY A 190 10.29 -19.08 5.68
CA GLY A 190 9.13 -18.22 5.88
C GLY A 190 7.85 -18.99 5.52
N ARG A 191 6.82 -18.90 6.38
CA ARG A 191 5.54 -19.58 6.19
C ARG A 191 4.42 -18.58 6.26
N GLY A 192 3.55 -18.56 5.25
CA GLY A 192 2.32 -17.80 5.21
C GLY A 192 1.16 -18.69 4.77
N GLN A 193 0.00 -18.49 5.38
CA GLN A 193 -1.21 -19.25 5.09
C GLN A 193 -2.30 -18.34 4.56
N CYS A 194 -2.94 -18.71 3.45
CA CYS A 194 -4.16 -18.09 2.97
C CYS A 194 -5.36 -18.76 3.65
N ILE A 195 -6.29 -17.96 4.15
CA ILE A 195 -7.42 -18.45 4.96
C ILE A 195 -8.73 -18.11 4.24
N GLU A 196 -9.66 -19.09 4.12
CA GLU A 196 -10.91 -19.00 3.36
C GLU A 196 -11.75 -17.74 3.65
N HIS A 197 -11.76 -17.30 4.89
CA HIS A 197 -12.55 -16.12 5.31
C HIS A 197 -11.77 -14.82 5.26
N TYR A 198 -10.44 -14.88 5.14
CA TYR A 198 -9.54 -13.73 5.16
C TYR A 198 -8.94 -13.39 3.79
N GLY A 199 -8.94 -14.34 2.84
CA GLY A 199 -8.26 -14.20 1.54
C GLY A 199 -8.75 -13.02 0.69
N GLU A 200 -10.01 -12.62 0.82
CA GLU A 200 -10.57 -11.42 0.16
C GLU A 200 -10.41 -10.15 1.02
N GLY A 201 -9.78 -10.22 2.20
CA GLY A 201 -9.91 -9.18 3.21
C GLY A 201 -8.65 -8.40 3.56
N GLU A 202 -7.52 -9.05 3.72
CA GLU A 202 -6.26 -8.40 4.13
C GLU A 202 -5.16 -8.58 3.08
N PRO A 203 -4.82 -7.52 2.35
CA PRO A 203 -3.78 -7.56 1.32
C PRO A 203 -2.43 -7.99 1.90
N TYR A 204 -1.72 -8.86 1.17
CA TYR A 204 -0.40 -9.38 1.51
C TYR A 204 -0.32 -10.18 2.82
N LEU A 205 -1.44 -10.56 3.43
CA LEU A 205 -1.44 -11.24 4.75
C LEU A 205 -0.47 -12.43 4.84
N PRO A 206 -0.44 -13.40 3.90
CA PRO A 206 0.47 -14.55 3.99
C PRO A 206 1.94 -14.12 3.96
N VAL A 207 2.25 -13.06 3.24
CA VAL A 207 3.62 -12.55 3.12
C VAL A 207 4.05 -11.82 4.39
N LEU A 208 3.16 -10.98 4.94
CA LEU A 208 3.38 -10.29 6.21
C LEU A 208 3.56 -11.29 7.35
N GLU A 209 2.76 -12.37 7.36
CA GLU A 209 2.91 -13.45 8.32
C GLU A 209 4.26 -14.16 8.18
N ALA A 210 4.68 -14.48 6.95
CA ALA A 210 5.98 -15.10 6.69
C ALA A 210 7.14 -14.20 7.15
N LEU A 211 7.08 -12.89 6.87
CA LEU A 211 8.09 -11.92 7.32
C LEU A 211 8.09 -11.75 8.84
N GLY A 212 6.91 -11.68 9.47
CA GLY A 212 6.79 -11.61 10.93
C GLY A 212 7.40 -12.82 11.63
N ARG A 213 7.15 -14.03 11.13
CA ARG A 213 7.77 -15.26 11.66
C ARG A 213 9.28 -15.31 11.45
N LEU A 214 9.78 -14.81 10.30
CA LEU A 214 11.23 -14.70 10.06
C LEU A 214 11.88 -13.70 11.00
N ALA A 215 11.21 -12.60 11.32
CA ALA A 215 11.70 -11.59 12.26
C ALA A 215 11.74 -12.07 13.73
N GLY A 216 11.04 -13.13 14.08
CA GLY A 216 11.10 -13.76 15.41
C GLY A 216 12.27 -14.72 15.62
N ARG A 217 13.15 -14.93 14.61
CA ARG A 217 14.28 -15.89 14.69
C ARG A 217 15.56 -15.26 15.24
N PRO A 218 16.49 -16.06 15.80
CA PRO A 218 17.86 -15.60 16.06
C PRO A 218 18.52 -15.10 14.77
N GLY A 219 19.17 -13.93 14.80
CA GLY A 219 19.78 -13.30 13.61
C GLY A 219 18.82 -12.45 12.78
N HIS A 220 17.64 -12.15 13.31
CA HIS A 220 16.62 -11.30 12.66
C HIS A 220 17.07 -9.86 12.39
N GLU A 221 18.12 -9.38 13.04
CA GLU A 221 18.68 -8.04 12.82
C GLU A 221 18.97 -7.80 11.33
N LEU A 222 19.50 -8.82 10.64
CA LEU A 222 19.74 -8.74 9.20
C LEU A 222 18.46 -8.43 8.42
N LEU A 223 17.35 -9.11 8.71
CA LEU A 223 16.07 -8.87 8.04
C LEU A 223 15.54 -7.45 8.35
N LEU A 224 15.61 -7.02 9.60
CA LEU A 224 15.17 -5.68 10.00
C LEU A 224 16.00 -4.59 9.32
N ASP A 225 17.30 -4.74 9.24
CA ASP A 225 18.17 -3.78 8.55
C ASP A 225 17.88 -3.74 7.03
N LEU A 226 17.62 -4.88 6.41
CA LEU A 226 17.23 -4.96 5.01
C LEU A 226 15.85 -4.33 4.78
N LEU A 227 14.87 -4.59 5.65
CA LEU A 227 13.55 -3.96 5.57
C LEU A 227 13.65 -2.43 5.73
N ARG A 228 14.43 -1.93 6.70
CA ARG A 228 14.65 -0.49 6.88
C ARG A 228 15.27 0.15 5.63
N ARG A 229 16.21 -0.55 5.00
CA ARG A 229 16.98 -0.03 3.87
C ARG A 229 16.21 -0.12 2.54
N TYR A 230 15.55 -1.23 2.28
CA TYR A 230 14.99 -1.55 0.96
C TYR A 230 13.46 -1.60 0.93
N ALA A 231 12.79 -1.86 2.07
CA ALA A 231 11.34 -2.05 2.10
C ALA A 231 10.67 -1.33 3.29
N PRO A 232 10.83 0.00 3.40
CA PRO A 232 10.20 0.77 4.47
C PRO A 232 8.66 0.66 4.44
N SER A 233 8.05 0.48 3.25
CA SER A 233 6.61 0.29 3.12
C SER A 233 6.12 -1.00 3.78
N TRP A 234 6.91 -2.06 3.70
CA TRP A 234 6.63 -3.33 4.36
C TRP A 234 6.87 -3.27 5.86
N LEU A 235 7.93 -2.57 6.28
CA LEU A 235 8.23 -2.39 7.70
C LEU A 235 7.11 -1.64 8.42
N ALA A 236 6.50 -0.64 7.77
CA ALA A 236 5.34 0.09 8.31
C ALA A 236 4.09 -0.80 8.48
N GLN A 237 4.00 -1.94 7.77
CA GLN A 237 2.92 -2.92 7.92
C GLN A 237 3.19 -3.95 9.05
N LEU A 238 4.37 -3.89 9.68
CA LEU A 238 4.80 -4.77 10.74
C LEU A 238 5.07 -3.98 12.03
N PRO A 239 4.05 -3.36 12.64
CA PRO A 239 4.19 -2.43 13.77
C PRO A 239 4.85 -3.06 15.00
N ALA A 240 4.75 -4.39 15.15
CA ALA A 240 5.42 -5.12 16.23
C ALA A 240 6.96 -5.11 16.15
N LEU A 241 7.53 -4.78 14.98
CA LEU A 241 8.97 -4.80 14.71
C LEU A 241 9.64 -3.42 14.86
N VAL A 242 8.86 -2.37 15.10
CA VAL A 242 9.36 -0.97 15.16
C VAL A 242 8.82 -0.25 16.39
N THR A 243 9.51 0.80 16.81
CA THR A 243 9.04 1.67 17.88
C THR A 243 7.90 2.57 17.40
N ALA A 244 7.05 3.05 18.30
CA ALA A 244 5.93 3.94 17.95
C ALA A 244 6.40 5.21 17.20
N GLY A 245 7.53 5.81 17.59
CA GLY A 245 8.08 6.99 16.92
C GLY A 245 8.66 6.68 15.53
N GLU A 246 9.27 5.51 15.34
CA GLU A 246 9.74 5.03 14.03
C GLU A 246 8.55 4.75 13.11
N LEU A 247 7.50 4.11 13.63
CA LEU A 247 6.27 3.82 12.88
C LEU A 247 5.61 5.12 12.38
N GLU A 248 5.46 6.11 13.26
CA GLU A 248 4.88 7.42 12.87
C GLU A 248 5.71 8.12 11.78
N THR A 249 7.04 8.01 11.87
CA THR A 249 7.95 8.56 10.86
C THR A 249 7.84 7.82 9.53
N LEU A 250 7.75 6.48 9.56
CA LEU A 250 7.55 5.65 8.37
C LEU A 250 6.19 5.98 7.73
N GLN A 251 5.12 6.00 8.48
CA GLN A 251 3.77 6.29 7.97
C GLN A 251 3.70 7.65 7.28
N ARG A 252 4.38 8.68 7.83
CA ARG A 252 4.47 10.00 7.18
C ARG A 252 5.21 9.96 5.84
N ARG A 253 6.32 9.22 5.75
CA ARG A 253 7.13 9.10 4.52
C ARG A 253 6.51 8.24 3.43
N LEU A 254 5.53 7.41 3.78
CA LEU A 254 4.96 6.39 2.90
C LEU A 254 3.59 6.78 2.34
N GLN A 255 3.14 8.01 2.58
CA GLN A 255 1.92 8.51 1.96
C GLN A 255 2.07 8.52 0.43
N GLY A 256 1.09 7.96 -0.27
CA GLY A 256 1.12 7.88 -1.74
C GLY A 256 2.02 6.78 -2.33
N VAL A 257 2.41 5.78 -1.54
CA VAL A 257 3.13 4.59 -2.03
C VAL A 257 2.24 3.81 -2.98
N THR A 258 2.80 3.40 -4.12
CA THR A 258 2.09 2.59 -5.12
C THR A 258 2.28 1.09 -4.91
N PRO A 259 1.36 0.24 -5.41
CA PRO A 259 1.53 -1.22 -5.40
C PRO A 259 2.85 -1.65 -6.07
N GLN A 260 3.21 -1.01 -7.18
CA GLN A 260 4.44 -1.31 -7.92
C GLN A 260 5.69 -1.06 -7.06
N ARG A 261 5.70 -0.02 -6.23
CA ARG A 261 6.79 0.23 -5.30
C ARG A 261 6.85 -0.85 -4.22
N MET A 262 5.71 -1.22 -3.63
CA MET A 262 5.67 -2.29 -2.63
C MET A 262 6.22 -3.61 -3.18
N LEU A 263 5.83 -3.98 -4.42
CA LEU A 263 6.33 -5.19 -5.08
C LEU A 263 7.85 -5.15 -5.31
N ARG A 264 8.40 -3.99 -5.72
CA ARG A 264 9.85 -3.82 -5.90
C ARG A 264 10.60 -3.89 -4.57
N GLU A 265 10.13 -3.19 -3.56
CA GLU A 265 10.77 -3.16 -2.24
C GLU A 265 10.94 -4.58 -1.69
N VAL A 266 9.92 -5.43 -1.75
CA VAL A 266 10.03 -6.80 -1.26
C VAL A 266 10.93 -7.66 -2.15
N ALA A 267 10.91 -7.45 -3.47
CA ALA A 267 11.81 -8.14 -4.39
C ALA A 267 13.28 -7.79 -4.09
N ASP A 268 13.56 -6.52 -3.78
CA ASP A 268 14.89 -6.05 -3.39
C ASP A 268 15.34 -6.63 -2.03
N VAL A 269 14.42 -6.72 -1.05
CA VAL A 269 14.71 -7.40 0.23
C VAL A 269 15.01 -8.88 0.02
N ILE A 270 14.17 -9.60 -0.75
CA ILE A 270 14.39 -11.02 -1.05
C ILE A 270 15.74 -11.20 -1.75
N ARG A 271 16.06 -10.35 -2.71
CA ARG A 271 17.34 -10.37 -3.40
C ARG A 271 18.51 -10.16 -2.43
N ALA A 272 18.47 -9.09 -1.63
CA ALA A 272 19.52 -8.78 -0.67
C ALA A 272 19.66 -9.89 0.39
N LEU A 273 18.56 -10.41 0.92
CA LEU A 273 18.55 -11.49 1.89
C LEU A 273 19.15 -12.78 1.29
N THR A 274 18.79 -13.09 0.04
CA THR A 274 19.26 -14.30 -0.64
C THR A 274 20.72 -14.25 -1.09
N THR A 275 21.40 -13.12 -1.01
CA THR A 275 22.87 -13.07 -1.13
C THR A 275 23.56 -13.66 0.11
N GLU A 276 22.97 -13.48 1.28
CA GLU A 276 23.54 -13.94 2.56
C GLU A 276 23.07 -15.36 2.94
N VAL A 277 21.75 -15.61 2.84
CA VAL A 277 21.11 -16.86 3.27
C VAL A 277 20.26 -17.45 2.14
N ALA A 278 19.97 -18.75 2.19
CA ALA A 278 18.97 -19.35 1.31
C ALA A 278 17.58 -19.19 1.94
N LEU A 279 16.58 -18.83 1.12
CA LEU A 279 15.22 -18.58 1.57
C LEU A 279 14.26 -19.60 0.97
N VAL A 280 13.49 -20.26 1.82
CA VAL A 280 12.33 -21.08 1.43
C VAL A 280 11.07 -20.33 1.87
N LEU A 281 10.22 -19.95 0.94
CA LEU A 281 8.93 -19.33 1.20
C LEU A 281 7.81 -20.32 0.89
N LEU A 282 7.03 -20.66 1.92
CA LEU A 282 5.82 -21.46 1.77
C LEU A 282 4.61 -20.54 1.82
N MET A 283 3.74 -20.65 0.80
CA MET A 283 2.42 -20.03 0.72
C MET A 283 1.37 -21.12 0.62
N GLU A 284 0.66 -21.38 1.72
CA GLU A 284 -0.34 -22.43 1.78
C GLU A 284 -1.72 -21.95 1.32
N ASP A 285 -2.43 -22.83 0.63
CA ASP A 285 -3.81 -22.64 0.18
C ASP A 285 -4.05 -21.37 -0.67
N LEU A 286 -3.16 -21.13 -1.67
CA LEU A 286 -3.21 -19.95 -2.56
C LEU A 286 -4.56 -19.74 -3.29
N HIS A 287 -5.43 -20.76 -3.35
CA HIS A 287 -6.79 -20.61 -3.87
C HIS A 287 -7.70 -19.74 -2.99
N TRP A 288 -7.21 -19.27 -1.84
CA TRP A 288 -7.84 -18.31 -0.94
C TRP A 288 -7.02 -17.00 -0.82
N SER A 289 -6.03 -16.79 -1.69
CA SER A 289 -5.18 -15.62 -1.64
C SER A 289 -5.86 -14.35 -2.18
N ASP A 290 -5.41 -13.20 -1.70
CA ASP A 290 -5.74 -11.88 -2.23
C ASP A 290 -4.98 -11.57 -3.54
N TYR A 291 -5.47 -10.57 -4.29
CA TYR A 291 -4.84 -10.13 -5.56
C TYR A 291 -3.41 -9.65 -5.35
N SER A 292 -3.17 -8.90 -4.29
CA SER A 292 -1.88 -8.30 -3.99
C SER A 292 -0.80 -9.35 -3.67
N THR A 293 -1.17 -10.43 -2.98
CA THR A 293 -0.30 -11.61 -2.76
C THR A 293 0.05 -12.29 -4.08
N LEU A 294 -0.91 -12.45 -5.00
CA LEU A 294 -0.66 -13.05 -6.32
C LEU A 294 0.22 -12.18 -7.21
N ASP A 295 0.01 -10.87 -7.20
CA ASP A 295 0.87 -9.91 -7.91
C ASP A 295 2.32 -9.99 -7.38
N LEU A 296 2.50 -10.19 -6.07
CA LEU A 296 3.82 -10.38 -5.47
C LEU A 296 4.46 -11.71 -5.90
N VAL A 297 3.72 -12.82 -5.84
CA VAL A 297 4.21 -14.12 -6.32
C VAL A 297 4.65 -14.01 -7.77
N SER A 298 3.87 -13.35 -8.62
CA SER A 298 4.19 -13.11 -10.02
C SER A 298 5.47 -12.26 -10.17
N ALA A 299 5.54 -11.11 -9.47
CA ALA A 299 6.70 -10.20 -9.54
C ALA A 299 8.00 -10.87 -9.07
N VAL A 300 7.94 -11.61 -7.95
CA VAL A 300 9.09 -12.36 -7.43
C VAL A 300 9.51 -13.46 -8.40
N THR A 301 8.57 -14.13 -9.06
CA THR A 301 8.84 -15.21 -10.01
C THR A 301 9.46 -14.70 -11.30
N GLN A 302 8.95 -13.58 -11.84
CA GLN A 302 9.39 -13.00 -13.11
C GLN A 302 10.73 -12.26 -13.03
N SER A 303 11.25 -11.97 -11.84
CA SER A 303 12.55 -11.32 -11.66
C SER A 303 13.67 -12.18 -12.27
N ARG A 304 14.53 -11.58 -13.12
CA ARG A 304 15.62 -12.26 -13.84
C ARG A 304 16.90 -12.38 -13.03
N GLU A 305 17.00 -11.73 -11.89
CA GLU A 305 18.22 -11.73 -11.08
C GLU A 305 18.38 -13.04 -10.31
N PRO A 306 19.62 -13.55 -10.17
CA PRO A 306 19.90 -14.77 -9.40
C PRO A 306 19.45 -14.60 -7.94
N ALA A 307 18.81 -15.62 -7.38
CA ALA A 307 18.41 -15.62 -5.97
C ALA A 307 18.40 -17.05 -5.43
N ARG A 308 18.90 -17.22 -4.19
CA ARG A 308 18.82 -18.51 -3.46
C ARG A 308 17.43 -18.66 -2.84
N LEU A 309 16.40 -18.69 -3.70
CA LEU A 309 15.00 -18.72 -3.32
C LEU A 309 14.30 -19.97 -3.84
N LEU A 310 13.61 -20.68 -2.95
CA LEU A 310 12.60 -21.68 -3.27
C LEU A 310 11.24 -21.19 -2.76
N LEU A 311 10.31 -20.87 -3.66
CA LEU A 311 8.92 -20.54 -3.34
C LEU A 311 8.06 -21.77 -3.59
N ILE A 312 7.31 -22.20 -2.58
CA ILE A 312 6.36 -23.31 -2.66
C ILE A 312 4.96 -22.75 -2.43
N GLY A 313 4.09 -22.89 -3.42
CA GLY A 313 2.68 -22.55 -3.32
C GLY A 313 1.81 -23.81 -3.31
N THR A 314 0.86 -23.95 -2.38
CA THR A 314 -0.11 -25.05 -2.43
C THR A 314 -1.48 -24.55 -2.85
N TYR A 315 -2.19 -25.29 -3.69
CA TYR A 315 -3.59 -24.98 -4.01
C TYR A 315 -4.40 -26.19 -4.49
N ARG A 316 -5.73 -26.02 -4.54
CA ARG A 316 -6.67 -27.01 -5.06
C ARG A 316 -7.18 -26.57 -6.42
N ILE A 317 -7.02 -27.41 -7.43
CA ILE A 317 -7.44 -27.10 -8.81
C ILE A 317 -8.97 -26.97 -8.90
N THR A 318 -9.69 -27.82 -8.16
CA THR A 318 -11.17 -27.85 -8.12
C THR A 318 -11.79 -26.58 -7.57
N ASP A 319 -11.09 -25.90 -6.68
CA ASP A 319 -11.62 -24.75 -5.92
C ASP A 319 -11.24 -23.41 -6.59
N LEU A 320 -10.50 -23.43 -7.72
CA LEU A 320 -10.06 -22.20 -8.39
C LEU A 320 -11.20 -21.41 -9.06
N GLY A 321 -12.24 -22.08 -9.60
CA GLY A 321 -13.35 -21.40 -10.28
C GLY A 321 -12.86 -20.21 -11.14
N ASP A 322 -13.36 -18.99 -10.81
CA ASP A 322 -12.94 -17.72 -11.42
C ASP A 322 -11.83 -17.02 -10.62
N HIS A 323 -11.18 -17.70 -9.67
CA HIS A 323 -10.16 -17.12 -8.80
C HIS A 323 -8.95 -16.65 -9.62
N PRO A 324 -8.38 -15.45 -9.31
CA PRO A 324 -7.29 -14.82 -10.06
C PRO A 324 -5.98 -15.62 -10.09
N LEU A 325 -5.80 -16.59 -9.18
CA LEU A 325 -4.66 -17.51 -9.20
C LEU A 325 -4.60 -18.33 -10.51
N ARG A 326 -5.76 -18.67 -11.10
CA ARG A 326 -5.80 -19.52 -12.30
C ARG A 326 -5.03 -18.95 -13.49
N PRO A 327 -5.30 -17.72 -13.96
CA PRO A 327 -4.50 -17.12 -15.05
C PRO A 327 -3.05 -16.90 -14.65
N VAL A 328 -2.77 -16.48 -13.42
CA VAL A 328 -1.38 -16.25 -12.95
C VAL A 328 -0.57 -17.54 -12.96
N ALA A 329 -1.11 -18.63 -12.39
CA ALA A 329 -0.42 -19.93 -12.40
C ALA A 329 -0.19 -20.44 -13.82
N GLN A 330 -1.20 -20.32 -14.72
CA GLN A 330 -1.08 -20.73 -16.12
C GLN A 330 0.01 -19.93 -16.85
N GLU A 331 0.09 -18.63 -16.64
CA GLU A 331 1.13 -17.77 -17.23
C GLU A 331 2.53 -18.21 -16.77
N LEU A 332 2.75 -18.36 -15.46
CA LEU A 332 4.04 -18.74 -14.91
C LEU A 332 4.49 -20.14 -15.35
N LEU A 333 3.56 -21.10 -15.45
CA LEU A 333 3.83 -22.44 -15.94
C LEU A 333 4.15 -22.46 -17.44
N SER A 334 3.38 -21.71 -18.26
CA SER A 334 3.59 -21.66 -19.73
C SER A 334 4.92 -21.02 -20.12
N HIS A 335 5.41 -20.06 -19.32
CA HIS A 335 6.73 -19.44 -19.52
C HIS A 335 7.89 -20.22 -18.87
N GLY A 336 7.63 -21.38 -18.25
CA GLY A 336 8.66 -22.19 -17.59
C GLY A 336 9.26 -21.53 -16.33
N GLN A 337 8.59 -20.54 -15.77
CA GLN A 337 9.02 -19.80 -14.59
C GLN A 337 8.59 -20.47 -13.27
N ALA A 338 7.61 -21.35 -13.33
CA ALA A 338 7.16 -22.20 -12.23
C ALA A 338 7.07 -23.66 -12.69
N ARG A 339 7.06 -24.56 -11.75
CA ARG A 339 6.84 -26.00 -11.96
C ARG A 339 5.60 -26.45 -11.21
N GLU A 340 4.79 -27.30 -11.83
CA GLU A 340 3.68 -27.96 -11.15
C GLU A 340 4.10 -29.33 -10.63
N LEU A 341 3.71 -29.63 -9.38
CA LEU A 341 3.86 -30.91 -8.72
C LEU A 341 2.46 -31.44 -8.37
N PRO A 342 1.77 -32.08 -9.32
CA PRO A 342 0.43 -32.59 -9.07
C PRO A 342 0.48 -33.84 -8.21
N LEU A 343 -0.26 -33.85 -7.11
CA LEU A 343 -0.39 -35.02 -6.24
C LEU A 343 -1.61 -35.87 -6.62
N ALA A 344 -1.36 -37.10 -7.01
CA ALA A 344 -2.39 -38.11 -7.20
C ALA A 344 -2.58 -38.96 -5.94
N GLY A 345 -3.58 -39.84 -5.91
CA GLY A 345 -3.75 -40.84 -4.84
C GLY A 345 -2.50 -41.72 -4.67
N ILE A 346 -2.19 -42.09 -3.43
CA ILE A 346 -1.07 -43.01 -3.15
C ILE A 346 -1.39 -44.43 -3.68
N THR A 347 -0.35 -45.12 -4.10
CA THR A 347 -0.51 -46.47 -4.68
C THR A 347 -0.89 -47.50 -3.63
N ALA A 348 -1.48 -48.63 -4.08
CA ALA A 348 -1.81 -49.74 -3.18
C ALA A 348 -0.57 -50.29 -2.41
N THR A 349 0.62 -50.20 -3.02
CA THR A 349 1.89 -50.54 -2.38
C THR A 349 2.24 -49.55 -1.25
N ALA A 350 1.99 -48.27 -1.45
CA ALA A 350 2.17 -47.26 -0.41
C ALA A 350 1.18 -47.42 0.74
N VAL A 351 -0.08 -47.81 0.44
CA VAL A 351 -1.08 -48.18 1.46
C VAL A 351 -0.59 -49.38 2.28
N GLU A 352 0.02 -50.41 1.65
CA GLU A 352 0.63 -51.52 2.35
C GLU A 352 1.75 -51.08 3.29
N GLN A 353 2.68 -50.26 2.80
CA GLN A 353 3.75 -49.68 3.62
C GLN A 353 3.22 -48.89 4.82
N TYR A 354 2.19 -48.08 4.63
CA TYR A 354 1.54 -47.34 5.69
C TYR A 354 0.95 -48.25 6.77
N LEU A 355 0.23 -49.34 6.34
CA LEU A 355 -0.33 -50.34 7.25
C LEU A 355 0.78 -51.06 8.04
N GLU A 356 1.87 -51.44 7.38
CA GLU A 356 3.00 -52.11 8.00
C GLU A 356 3.68 -51.25 9.04
N THR A 357 3.78 -49.94 8.77
CA THR A 357 4.38 -48.98 9.71
C THR A 357 3.43 -48.78 10.91
N ARG A 358 2.15 -48.62 10.67
CA ARG A 358 1.16 -48.32 11.72
C ARG A 358 0.86 -49.56 12.60
N PHE A 359 0.88 -50.76 12.03
CA PHE A 359 0.49 -52.00 12.70
C PHE A 359 1.61 -53.02 12.84
N SER A 360 2.88 -52.63 12.67
CA SER A 360 4.04 -53.47 12.93
C SER A 360 4.14 -54.71 12.04
N LYS A 361 4.16 -54.55 10.71
CA LYS A 361 4.39 -55.58 9.67
C LYS A 361 3.49 -56.83 9.81
N GLN A 362 2.21 -56.68 9.85
CA GLN A 362 1.25 -57.77 9.94
C GLN A 362 0.88 -58.36 8.57
N ALA A 363 0.64 -59.68 8.51
CA ALA A 363 0.31 -60.36 7.27
C ALA A 363 -1.01 -59.92 6.61
N PHE A 364 -1.93 -59.30 7.38
CA PHE A 364 -3.19 -58.76 6.83
C PHE A 364 -2.95 -57.52 5.96
N SER A 365 -1.83 -56.77 6.13
CA SER A 365 -1.55 -55.56 5.40
C SER A 365 -1.63 -55.78 3.88
N ARG A 366 -1.01 -56.84 3.36
CA ARG A 366 -1.06 -57.25 1.94
C ARG A 366 -2.44 -57.51 1.39
N ARG A 367 -3.33 -58.09 2.22
CA ARG A 367 -4.71 -58.41 1.82
C ARG A 367 -5.63 -57.20 1.91
N LEU A 368 -5.41 -56.35 2.90
CA LEU A 368 -6.26 -55.19 3.18
C LEU A 368 -5.89 -53.98 2.28
N ALA A 369 -4.64 -53.76 1.93
CA ALA A 369 -4.17 -52.61 1.16
C ALA A 369 -4.86 -52.43 -0.20
N PRO A 370 -5.02 -53.42 -1.09
CA PRO A 370 -5.72 -53.23 -2.35
C PRO A 370 -7.20 -52.90 -2.17
N PHE A 371 -7.82 -53.41 -1.11
CA PHE A 371 -9.20 -53.11 -0.78
C PHE A 371 -9.34 -51.62 -0.31
N LEU A 372 -8.55 -51.22 0.65
CA LEU A 372 -8.56 -49.84 1.16
C LEU A 372 -8.23 -48.83 0.06
N HIS A 373 -7.26 -49.14 -0.80
CA HIS A 373 -6.91 -48.32 -1.94
C HIS A 373 -8.12 -48.11 -2.89
N ARG A 374 -8.87 -49.15 -3.23
CA ARG A 374 -10.08 -49.02 -4.07
C ARG A 374 -11.16 -48.17 -3.40
N CYS A 375 -11.39 -48.36 -2.09
CA CYS A 375 -12.41 -47.62 -1.36
C CYS A 375 -12.09 -46.13 -1.18
N THR A 376 -10.81 -45.74 -1.18
CA THR A 376 -10.34 -44.37 -0.89
C THR A 376 -9.73 -43.72 -2.12
N GLU A 377 -9.62 -44.42 -3.25
CA GLU A 377 -8.89 -44.00 -4.45
C GLU A 377 -7.46 -43.57 -4.15
N GLY A 378 -6.91 -44.11 -3.05
CA GLY A 378 -5.57 -43.74 -2.56
C GLY A 378 -5.50 -42.37 -1.88
N ASN A 379 -6.62 -41.71 -1.56
CA ASN A 379 -6.60 -40.46 -0.82
C ASN A 379 -6.23 -40.72 0.65
N PRO A 380 -5.10 -40.13 1.17
CA PRO A 380 -4.61 -40.42 2.51
C PRO A 380 -5.59 -40.07 3.63
N LEU A 381 -6.32 -38.93 3.50
CA LEU A 381 -7.28 -38.50 4.51
C LEU A 381 -8.38 -39.55 4.68
N PHE A 382 -8.93 -40.05 3.58
CA PHE A 382 -9.99 -41.04 3.61
C PHE A 382 -9.46 -42.40 4.03
N LEU A 383 -8.22 -42.74 3.67
CA LEU A 383 -7.55 -43.96 4.11
C LEU A 383 -7.40 -44.00 5.64
N VAL A 384 -6.90 -42.93 6.24
CA VAL A 384 -6.75 -42.86 7.71
C VAL A 384 -8.11 -42.96 8.39
N ASN A 385 -9.10 -42.22 7.90
CA ASN A 385 -10.46 -42.27 8.44
C ASN A 385 -11.09 -43.67 8.35
N LEU A 386 -10.88 -44.36 7.23
CA LEU A 386 -11.40 -45.71 7.05
C LEU A 386 -10.74 -46.72 8.00
N ILE A 387 -9.43 -46.62 8.19
CA ILE A 387 -8.68 -47.46 9.12
C ILE A 387 -9.15 -47.21 10.57
N ASP A 388 -9.32 -45.95 10.94
CA ASP A 388 -9.82 -45.57 12.27
C ASP A 388 -11.24 -46.10 12.52
N ASP A 389 -12.09 -46.07 11.49
CA ASP A 389 -13.42 -46.68 11.56
C ASP A 389 -13.37 -48.20 11.77
N LEU A 390 -12.45 -48.92 11.09
CA LEU A 390 -12.22 -50.37 11.26
C LEU A 390 -11.71 -50.67 12.68
N VAL A 391 -10.84 -49.83 13.23
CA VAL A 391 -10.37 -49.98 14.62
C VAL A 391 -11.53 -49.73 15.62
N ALA A 392 -12.30 -48.68 15.40
CA ALA A 392 -13.41 -48.30 16.25
C ALA A 392 -14.56 -49.32 16.23
N GLN A 393 -14.70 -50.11 15.16
CA GLN A 393 -15.65 -51.23 15.05
C GLN A 393 -15.09 -52.58 15.56
N GLU A 394 -13.88 -52.59 16.14
CA GLU A 394 -13.15 -53.77 16.57
C GLU A 394 -12.95 -54.82 15.45
N LEU A 395 -13.09 -54.43 14.17
CA LEU A 395 -12.80 -55.27 13.02
C LEU A 395 -11.30 -55.43 12.83
N LEU A 396 -10.54 -54.39 13.21
CA LEU A 396 -9.10 -54.39 13.46
C LEU A 396 -8.88 -54.22 14.96
N SER A 397 -8.40 -55.24 15.63
CA SER A 397 -8.20 -55.23 17.07
C SER A 397 -6.85 -55.82 17.46
N GLN A 398 -6.32 -55.39 18.60
CA GLN A 398 -5.08 -55.92 19.17
C GLN A 398 -5.40 -57.01 20.21
N ALA A 399 -4.90 -58.23 20.03
CA ALA A 399 -4.98 -59.31 21.01
C ALA A 399 -3.56 -59.83 21.21
N ASP A 400 -3.12 -59.98 22.46
CA ASP A 400 -1.79 -60.46 22.85
C ASP A 400 -0.61 -59.69 22.20
N GLY A 401 -0.80 -58.35 22.01
CA GLY A 401 0.19 -57.48 21.39
C GLY A 401 0.22 -57.57 19.84
N LEU A 402 -0.56 -58.42 19.23
CA LEU A 402 -0.66 -58.57 17.78
C LEU A 402 -1.98 -58.00 17.22
N TRP A 403 -1.87 -57.25 16.15
CA TRP A 403 -3.05 -56.72 15.45
C TRP A 403 -3.62 -57.81 14.52
N THR A 404 -4.91 -58.04 14.62
CA THR A 404 -5.61 -59.03 13.82
C THR A 404 -6.85 -58.46 13.14
N LEU A 405 -7.08 -58.87 11.89
CA LEU A 405 -8.30 -58.56 11.15
C LEU A 405 -9.33 -59.65 11.40
N ARG A 406 -10.46 -59.30 12.04
CA ARG A 406 -11.50 -60.24 12.47
C ARG A 406 -12.47 -60.66 11.36
N VAL A 407 -12.49 -59.95 10.25
CA VAL A 407 -13.40 -60.15 9.11
C VAL A 407 -12.62 -60.14 7.82
N ALA A 408 -12.95 -61.01 6.86
CA ALA A 408 -12.34 -60.99 5.53
C ALA A 408 -12.60 -59.64 4.83
N PRO A 409 -11.66 -59.12 4.01
CA PRO A 409 -11.81 -57.83 3.32
C PRO A 409 -13.13 -57.67 2.56
N GLU A 410 -13.68 -58.74 1.99
CA GLU A 410 -14.95 -58.75 1.25
C GLU A 410 -16.15 -58.45 2.19
N GLY A 411 -16.08 -58.87 3.45
CA GLY A 411 -17.08 -58.57 4.48
C GLY A 411 -17.02 -57.12 5.00
N ILE A 412 -15.92 -56.47 4.79
CA ILE A 412 -15.76 -55.04 5.10
C ILE A 412 -16.47 -54.21 4.03
N ALA A 413 -16.43 -54.63 2.74
CA ALA A 413 -17.04 -53.92 1.61
C ALA A 413 -18.54 -53.62 1.83
N ALA A 414 -19.27 -54.56 2.45
CA ALA A 414 -20.70 -54.40 2.74
C ALA A 414 -20.98 -53.35 3.84
N ARG A 415 -19.97 -52.91 4.60
CA ARG A 415 -20.09 -52.02 5.75
C ARG A 415 -19.47 -50.61 5.52
N VAL A 416 -18.68 -50.44 4.44
CA VAL A 416 -18.03 -49.19 4.09
C VAL A 416 -18.90 -48.41 3.09
N PRO A 417 -19.21 -47.15 3.31
CA PRO A 417 -19.92 -46.33 2.35
C PRO A 417 -19.14 -46.19 1.03
N GLU A 418 -19.84 -46.17 -0.11
CA GLU A 418 -19.26 -46.00 -1.44
C GLU A 418 -18.62 -44.61 -1.69
N ASN A 419 -18.87 -43.64 -0.81
CA ASN A 419 -18.40 -42.29 -0.94
C ASN A 419 -17.62 -41.84 0.31
N SER A 420 -16.44 -41.30 0.11
CA SER A 420 -15.52 -40.79 1.15
C SER A 420 -16.18 -39.75 2.08
N ARG A 421 -17.04 -38.88 1.56
CA ARG A 421 -17.83 -37.91 2.34
C ARG A 421 -18.73 -38.58 3.36
N ARG A 422 -19.45 -39.64 2.96
CA ARG A 422 -20.32 -40.44 3.86
C ARG A 422 -19.56 -41.13 4.99
N LEU A 423 -18.27 -41.45 4.77
CA LEU A 423 -17.44 -42.03 5.83
C LEU A 423 -17.17 -40.98 6.94
N ILE A 424 -16.82 -39.76 6.56
CA ILE A 424 -16.65 -38.66 7.53
C ILE A 424 -17.98 -38.36 8.22
N GLU A 425 -19.09 -38.27 7.48
CA GLU A 425 -20.42 -38.03 8.05
C GLU A 425 -20.82 -39.12 9.07
N LYS A 426 -20.44 -40.37 8.85
CA LYS A 426 -20.65 -41.49 9.79
C LYS A 426 -19.79 -41.33 11.05
N GLN A 427 -18.55 -40.86 10.93
CA GLN A 427 -17.70 -40.54 12.08
C GLN A 427 -18.27 -39.35 12.89
N MET A 428 -18.75 -38.31 12.18
CA MET A 428 -19.42 -37.18 12.83
C MET A 428 -20.68 -37.59 13.59
N ALA A 429 -21.46 -38.55 13.06
CA ALA A 429 -22.66 -39.09 13.72
C ALA A 429 -22.34 -39.85 15.01
N ARG A 430 -21.12 -40.36 15.18
CA ARG A 430 -20.67 -41.06 16.41
C ARG A 430 -20.12 -40.10 17.49
N VAL A 431 -20.00 -38.80 17.19
CA VAL A 431 -19.64 -37.81 18.20
C VAL A 431 -20.79 -37.72 19.21
N ALA A 432 -20.43 -37.72 20.49
CA ALA A 432 -21.39 -37.59 21.57
C ALA A 432 -22.31 -36.38 21.36
N PRO A 433 -23.64 -36.53 21.56
CA PRO A 433 -24.59 -35.44 21.26
C PRO A 433 -24.24 -34.11 21.96
N GLU A 434 -23.59 -34.17 23.12
CA GLU A 434 -23.16 -33.00 23.88
C GLU A 434 -22.03 -32.25 23.24
N LEU A 435 -21.18 -32.89 22.40
CA LEU A 435 -20.05 -32.28 21.69
C LEU A 435 -20.43 -31.76 20.29
N GLN A 436 -21.57 -32.21 19.74
CA GLN A 436 -21.98 -31.78 18.38
C GLN A 436 -22.26 -30.29 18.30
N PRO A 437 -23.01 -29.61 19.22
CA PRO A 437 -23.20 -28.17 19.17
C PRO A 437 -21.91 -27.37 19.32
N PHE A 438 -20.93 -27.95 20.02
CA PHE A 438 -19.61 -27.35 20.17
C PHE A 438 -18.82 -27.38 18.85
N LEU A 439 -18.74 -28.55 18.16
CA LEU A 439 -18.06 -28.64 16.87
C LEU A 439 -18.75 -27.81 15.76
N GLU A 440 -20.10 -27.74 15.82
CA GLU A 440 -20.88 -26.80 15.00
C GLU A 440 -20.48 -25.35 15.24
N ALA A 441 -20.34 -24.88 16.48
CA ALA A 441 -19.93 -23.54 16.80
C ALA A 441 -18.46 -23.27 16.41
N ALA A 442 -17.57 -24.25 16.66
CA ALA A 442 -16.18 -24.21 16.27
C ALA A 442 -16.01 -24.08 14.74
N SER A 443 -16.83 -24.83 13.96
CA SER A 443 -16.78 -24.76 12.50
C SER A 443 -17.20 -23.41 11.92
N ILE A 444 -18.06 -22.68 12.64
CA ILE A 444 -18.48 -21.32 12.27
C ILE A 444 -17.44 -20.28 12.69
N ALA A 445 -16.66 -20.56 13.74
CA ALA A 445 -15.56 -19.68 14.14
C ALA A 445 -14.35 -19.74 13.19
N GLY A 446 -14.21 -20.83 12.40
CA GLY A 446 -13.20 -20.96 11.37
C GLY A 446 -12.47 -22.31 11.37
N VAL A 447 -11.55 -22.50 10.42
CA VAL A 447 -10.65 -23.67 10.39
C VAL A 447 -9.72 -23.64 11.61
N GLU A 448 -9.25 -22.47 11.97
CA GLU A 448 -8.55 -22.15 13.21
C GLU A 448 -9.42 -21.19 14.01
N PHE A 449 -9.51 -21.37 15.30
CA PHE A 449 -10.38 -20.57 16.15
C PHE A 449 -9.86 -20.44 17.58
N ALA A 450 -10.20 -19.33 18.22
CA ALA A 450 -10.00 -19.13 19.65
C ALA A 450 -11.14 -19.78 20.44
N ALA A 451 -10.84 -20.41 21.56
CA ALA A 451 -11.83 -21.01 22.44
C ALA A 451 -12.89 -19.99 22.88
N GLU A 452 -12.51 -18.75 23.13
CA GLU A 452 -13.38 -17.63 23.48
C GLU A 452 -14.42 -17.31 22.40
N SER A 453 -14.06 -17.41 21.10
CA SER A 453 -15.01 -17.25 20.00
C SER A 453 -16.13 -18.30 20.08
N VAL A 454 -15.77 -19.55 20.32
CA VAL A 454 -16.73 -20.65 20.49
C VAL A 454 -17.56 -20.48 21.76
N ALA A 455 -16.93 -20.07 22.86
CA ALA A 455 -17.60 -19.77 24.13
C ALA A 455 -18.69 -18.71 23.95
N SER A 456 -18.37 -17.64 23.21
CA SER A 456 -19.32 -16.56 22.91
C SER A 456 -20.49 -17.04 22.03
N ALA A 457 -20.22 -17.87 21.02
CA ALA A 457 -21.23 -18.44 20.14
C ALA A 457 -22.26 -19.27 20.94
N LEU A 458 -21.78 -20.07 21.89
CA LEU A 458 -22.59 -20.98 22.71
C LEU A 458 -23.14 -20.34 24.01
N ARG A 459 -22.68 -19.12 24.38
CA ARG A 459 -22.92 -18.49 25.69
C ARG A 459 -22.44 -19.38 26.84
N ALA A 460 -21.26 -19.95 26.72
CA ALA A 460 -20.62 -20.81 27.71
C ALA A 460 -19.37 -20.13 28.29
N HIS A 461 -18.82 -20.66 29.37
CA HIS A 461 -17.54 -20.24 29.91
C HIS A 461 -16.38 -20.79 29.08
N SER A 462 -15.34 -19.98 28.87
CA SER A 462 -14.17 -20.32 28.03
C SER A 462 -13.46 -21.58 28.55
N GLU A 463 -13.22 -21.68 29.85
CA GLU A 463 -12.58 -22.85 30.49
C GLU A 463 -13.28 -24.18 30.11
N ARG A 464 -14.61 -24.21 30.14
CA ARG A 464 -15.37 -25.41 29.74
C ARG A 464 -15.24 -25.75 28.26
N ILE A 465 -15.03 -24.74 27.41
CA ILE A 465 -14.77 -24.93 25.99
C ILE A 465 -13.37 -25.51 25.78
N GLU A 466 -12.38 -24.99 26.50
CA GLU A 466 -11.00 -25.47 26.45
C GLU A 466 -10.91 -26.92 26.91
N GLU A 467 -11.55 -27.29 28.01
CA GLU A 467 -11.62 -28.68 28.48
C GLU A 467 -12.16 -29.65 27.42
N ARG A 468 -13.20 -29.22 26.68
CA ARG A 468 -13.80 -30.04 25.61
C ARG A 468 -12.89 -30.12 24.38
N CYS A 469 -12.21 -28.98 24.02
CA CYS A 469 -11.22 -28.99 22.96
C CYS A 469 -10.07 -29.94 23.28
N ASP A 470 -9.54 -29.87 24.50
CA ASP A 470 -8.43 -30.70 24.95
C ASP A 470 -8.82 -32.20 25.03
N GLU A 471 -10.08 -32.49 25.34
CA GLU A 471 -10.62 -33.87 25.26
C GLU A 471 -10.60 -34.38 23.82
N LEU A 472 -11.08 -33.60 22.84
CA LEU A 472 -11.07 -33.97 21.43
C LEU A 472 -9.65 -34.08 20.86
N VAL A 473 -8.73 -33.20 21.30
CA VAL A 473 -7.30 -33.25 20.94
C VAL A 473 -6.66 -34.56 21.47
N ARG A 474 -6.91 -34.90 22.75
CA ARG A 474 -6.40 -36.16 23.35
C ARG A 474 -6.93 -37.41 22.64
N GLN A 475 -8.15 -37.36 22.15
CA GLN A 475 -8.76 -38.43 21.35
C GLN A 475 -8.25 -38.46 19.89
N ALA A 476 -7.37 -37.54 19.50
CA ALA A 476 -6.90 -37.30 18.13
C ALA A 476 -8.07 -37.15 17.13
N ARG A 477 -9.18 -36.56 17.56
CA ARG A 477 -10.41 -36.42 16.76
C ARG A 477 -10.63 -34.98 16.37
N PHE A 478 -10.67 -34.72 15.09
CA PHE A 478 -11.06 -33.47 14.44
C PHE A 478 -10.18 -32.25 14.77
N LEU A 479 -9.68 -32.07 16.00
CA LEU A 479 -9.04 -30.87 16.49
C LEU A 479 -7.57 -31.10 16.87
N ARG A 480 -6.76 -30.04 16.69
CA ARG A 480 -5.38 -29.90 17.18
C ARG A 480 -5.26 -28.62 18.00
N ARG A 481 -4.35 -28.59 18.97
CA ARG A 481 -4.03 -27.39 19.74
C ARG A 481 -2.96 -26.59 18.98
N MET A 482 -3.17 -25.25 18.84
CA MET A 482 -2.29 -24.36 18.08
C MET A 482 -1.40 -23.49 18.96
N GLY A 483 -1.86 -23.14 20.19
CA GLY A 483 -1.14 -22.26 21.11
C GLY A 483 -2.09 -21.47 22.00
N VAL A 484 -1.57 -20.41 22.60
CA VAL A 484 -2.35 -19.46 23.42
C VAL A 484 -2.28 -18.10 22.76
N ASP A 485 -3.39 -17.40 22.73
CA ASP A 485 -3.56 -16.07 22.15
C ASP A 485 -3.97 -15.11 23.26
N GLU A 486 -3.53 -13.84 23.15
CA GLU A 486 -3.95 -12.77 24.05
C GLU A 486 -4.63 -11.66 23.24
N TRP A 487 -5.92 -11.43 23.53
CA TRP A 487 -6.68 -10.40 22.85
C TRP A 487 -6.39 -9.00 23.45
N PRO A 488 -6.66 -7.90 22.69
CA PRO A 488 -6.34 -6.55 23.16
C PRO A 488 -7.00 -6.11 24.48
N ASP A 489 -8.09 -6.77 24.90
CA ASP A 489 -8.72 -6.54 26.20
C ASP A 489 -8.05 -7.30 27.35
N GLY A 490 -6.95 -8.04 27.09
CA GLY A 490 -6.24 -8.87 28.06
C GLY A 490 -6.82 -10.28 28.21
N THR A 491 -7.83 -10.65 27.41
CA THR A 491 -8.39 -12.01 27.43
C THR A 491 -7.37 -13.00 26.88
N GLN A 492 -6.93 -13.93 27.71
CA GLN A 492 -6.11 -15.06 27.30
C GLN A 492 -7.02 -16.20 26.85
N THR A 493 -6.76 -16.78 25.70
CA THR A 493 -7.57 -17.86 25.12
C THR A 493 -6.70 -18.84 24.36
N THR A 494 -6.98 -20.12 24.45
CA THR A 494 -6.29 -21.16 23.70
C THR A 494 -6.81 -21.18 22.25
N ARG A 495 -5.89 -21.24 21.27
CA ARG A 495 -6.23 -21.48 19.87
C ARG A 495 -6.24 -22.95 19.56
N TYR A 496 -7.24 -23.36 18.80
CA TYR A 496 -7.42 -24.69 18.26
C TYR A 496 -7.64 -24.61 16.75
N GLY A 497 -7.39 -25.72 16.06
CA GLY A 497 -7.66 -25.82 14.64
C GLY A 497 -8.22 -27.20 14.28
N PHE A 498 -9.03 -27.26 13.24
CA PHE A 498 -9.41 -28.55 12.66
C PHE A 498 -8.18 -29.19 12.00
N HIS A 499 -8.03 -30.52 12.14
CA HIS A 499 -6.94 -31.24 11.46
C HIS A 499 -6.99 -31.08 9.94
N HIS A 500 -8.18 -30.86 9.38
CA HIS A 500 -8.38 -30.61 7.96
C HIS A 500 -9.63 -29.76 7.73
N ALA A 501 -9.55 -28.82 6.76
CA ALA A 501 -10.67 -27.94 6.42
C ALA A 501 -11.96 -28.69 6.03
N VAL A 502 -11.88 -29.90 5.46
CA VAL A 502 -13.05 -30.72 5.16
C VAL A 502 -13.89 -31.03 6.41
N TYR A 503 -13.27 -31.22 7.57
CA TYR A 503 -14.02 -31.41 8.80
C TYR A 503 -14.79 -30.16 9.21
N GLN A 504 -14.13 -29.01 9.15
CA GLN A 504 -14.76 -27.72 9.43
C GLN A 504 -15.94 -27.49 8.49
N GLN A 505 -15.75 -27.68 7.18
CA GLN A 505 -16.78 -27.49 6.16
C GLN A 505 -17.99 -28.38 6.39
N LEU A 506 -17.80 -29.69 6.62
CA LEU A 506 -18.89 -30.63 6.86
C LEU A 506 -19.67 -30.36 8.17
N TRP A 507 -18.97 -29.85 9.21
CA TRP A 507 -19.65 -29.42 10.44
C TRP A 507 -20.43 -28.11 10.20
N ALA A 508 -19.88 -27.15 9.45
CA ALA A 508 -20.56 -25.89 9.12
C ALA A 508 -21.82 -26.12 8.26
N GLU A 509 -21.80 -27.06 7.31
CA GLU A 509 -22.96 -27.42 6.49
C GLU A 509 -24.13 -27.98 7.33
N ARG A 510 -23.85 -28.61 8.45
CA ARG A 510 -24.88 -29.18 9.35
C ARG A 510 -25.59 -28.11 10.20
N VAL A 511 -24.97 -26.92 10.34
CA VAL A 511 -25.52 -25.86 11.18
C VAL A 511 -26.77 -25.25 10.50
N PRO A 512 -27.95 -25.33 11.11
CA PRO A 512 -29.14 -24.69 10.55
C PRO A 512 -28.95 -23.19 10.40
N SER A 513 -29.46 -22.61 9.32
CA SER A 513 -29.24 -21.19 8.93
C SER A 513 -29.48 -20.20 10.07
N GLY A 514 -30.58 -20.35 10.82
CA GLY A 514 -30.84 -19.45 11.95
C GLY A 514 -29.88 -19.60 13.14
N ARG A 515 -29.25 -20.80 13.32
CA ARG A 515 -28.22 -21.01 14.34
C ARG A 515 -26.89 -20.41 13.84
N ARG A 516 -26.56 -20.62 12.56
CA ARG A 516 -25.38 -20.04 11.89
C ARG A 516 -25.36 -18.52 12.08
N GLN A 517 -26.46 -17.84 11.73
CA GLN A 517 -26.59 -16.39 11.91
C GLN A 517 -26.32 -15.94 13.33
N ARG A 518 -26.90 -16.64 14.33
CA ARG A 518 -26.67 -16.30 15.73
C ARG A 518 -25.24 -16.53 16.18
N PHE A 519 -24.57 -17.56 15.68
CA PHE A 519 -23.18 -17.83 16.01
C PHE A 519 -22.28 -16.74 15.43
N HIS A 520 -22.38 -16.46 14.13
CA HIS A 520 -21.61 -15.37 13.52
C HIS A 520 -21.82 -14.05 14.25
N ARG A 521 -23.05 -13.65 14.52
CA ARG A 521 -23.34 -12.41 15.22
C ARG A 521 -22.69 -12.34 16.60
N ARG A 522 -22.75 -13.40 17.39
CA ARG A 522 -22.16 -13.43 18.74
C ARG A 522 -20.64 -13.41 18.73
N ILE A 523 -20.04 -14.14 17.80
CA ILE A 523 -18.59 -14.12 17.59
C ILE A 523 -18.15 -12.69 17.24
N GLY A 524 -18.75 -12.08 16.22
CA GLY A 524 -18.46 -10.71 15.82
C GLY A 524 -18.63 -9.70 16.95
N GLU A 525 -19.74 -9.77 17.72
CA GLU A 525 -19.99 -8.89 18.87
C GLU A 525 -18.96 -9.07 20.02
N ARG A 526 -18.39 -10.27 20.18
CA ARG A 526 -17.36 -10.52 21.21
C ARG A 526 -16.00 -10.00 20.74
N GLN A 527 -15.64 -10.27 19.51
CA GLN A 527 -14.41 -9.77 18.90
C GLN A 527 -14.42 -8.23 18.84
N GLU A 528 -15.51 -7.60 18.40
CA GLU A 528 -15.67 -6.15 18.34
C GLU A 528 -15.41 -5.50 19.72
N ARG A 529 -15.95 -6.09 20.80
CA ARG A 529 -15.74 -5.61 22.16
C ARG A 529 -14.28 -5.79 22.61
N SER A 530 -13.68 -6.92 22.31
CA SER A 530 -12.32 -7.24 22.76
C SER A 530 -11.26 -6.38 22.08
N TYR A 531 -11.43 -6.13 20.81
CA TYR A 531 -10.51 -5.30 20.04
C TYR A 531 -10.72 -3.80 20.29
N GLY A 532 -11.92 -3.36 20.66
CA GLY A 532 -12.21 -1.99 21.05
C GLY A 532 -11.64 -0.95 20.07
N ARG A 533 -10.66 -0.16 20.49
CA ARG A 533 -10.01 0.82 19.59
C ARG A 533 -9.18 0.18 18.46
N ARG A 534 -8.74 -1.06 18.63
CA ARG A 534 -7.96 -1.82 17.67
C ARG A 534 -8.83 -2.63 16.70
N VAL A 535 -10.14 -2.46 16.73
CA VAL A 535 -11.10 -3.19 15.88
C VAL A 535 -10.81 -3.10 14.37
N GLY A 536 -10.09 -2.04 13.97
CA GLY A 536 -9.62 -1.90 12.58
C GLY A 536 -8.72 -3.05 12.10
N GLU A 537 -7.98 -3.69 13.01
CA GLU A 537 -7.07 -4.79 12.69
C GLU A 537 -7.80 -6.05 12.22
N ILE A 538 -9.05 -6.23 12.63
CA ILE A 538 -9.89 -7.38 12.27
C ILE A 538 -11.14 -6.96 11.46
N ALA A 539 -11.08 -5.81 10.79
CA ALA A 539 -12.25 -5.24 10.11
C ALA A 539 -12.82 -6.17 9.03
N ALA A 540 -11.96 -6.84 8.27
CA ALA A 540 -12.38 -7.78 7.24
C ALA A 540 -13.10 -9.00 7.82
N GLU A 541 -12.60 -9.56 8.91
CA GLU A 541 -13.22 -10.68 9.64
C GLU A 541 -14.58 -10.28 10.22
N LEU A 542 -14.66 -9.14 10.89
CA LEU A 542 -15.91 -8.62 11.42
C LEU A 542 -16.95 -8.36 10.34
N ALA A 543 -16.52 -7.87 9.17
CA ALA A 543 -17.42 -7.67 8.03
C ALA A 543 -18.09 -8.98 7.60
N VAL A 544 -17.34 -10.10 7.54
CA VAL A 544 -17.88 -11.44 7.25
C VAL A 544 -18.82 -11.91 8.35
N HIS A 545 -18.41 -11.80 9.62
CA HIS A 545 -19.25 -12.23 10.73
C HIS A 545 -20.57 -11.47 10.82
N PHE A 546 -20.59 -10.16 10.56
CA PHE A 546 -21.83 -9.39 10.56
C PHE A 546 -22.68 -9.58 9.31
N ASP A 547 -22.07 -9.84 8.13
CA ASP A 547 -22.81 -10.18 6.91
C ASP A 547 -23.56 -11.51 7.08
N GLU A 548 -22.84 -12.59 7.46
CA GLU A 548 -23.42 -13.91 7.75
C GLU A 548 -24.40 -13.85 8.94
N GLY A 549 -24.15 -12.96 9.89
CA GLY A 549 -25.04 -12.63 11.00
C GLY A 549 -26.26 -11.80 10.63
N ARG A 550 -26.39 -11.37 9.36
CA ARG A 550 -27.43 -10.49 8.82
C ARG A 550 -27.54 -9.13 9.54
N ASP A 551 -26.44 -8.65 10.06
CA ASP A 551 -26.31 -7.25 10.53
C ASP A 551 -25.62 -6.43 9.43
N TYR A 552 -26.39 -6.18 8.36
CA TYR A 552 -25.85 -5.54 7.13
C TYR A 552 -25.30 -4.14 7.36
N ALA A 553 -25.82 -3.43 8.34
CA ALA A 553 -25.34 -2.08 8.67
C ALA A 553 -23.91 -2.11 9.25
N ARG A 554 -23.64 -3.00 10.21
CA ARG A 554 -22.28 -3.20 10.74
C ARG A 554 -21.37 -3.83 9.70
N ALA A 555 -21.87 -4.80 8.94
CA ALA A 555 -21.09 -5.42 7.87
C ALA A 555 -20.60 -4.37 6.86
N ALA A 556 -21.46 -3.46 6.39
CA ALA A 556 -21.09 -2.36 5.50
C ALA A 556 -20.08 -1.40 6.15
N GLN A 557 -20.25 -1.09 7.45
CA GLN A 557 -19.31 -0.25 8.21
C GLN A 557 -17.91 -0.90 8.26
N TYR A 558 -17.82 -2.20 8.54
CA TYR A 558 -16.55 -2.90 8.60
C TYR A 558 -15.95 -3.15 7.21
N ARG A 559 -16.76 -3.32 6.16
CA ARG A 559 -16.28 -3.30 4.77
C ARG A 559 -15.63 -1.96 4.41
N CYS A 560 -16.23 -0.84 4.85
CA CYS A 560 -15.63 0.48 4.70
C CYS A 560 -14.26 0.56 5.40
N ARG A 561 -14.17 0.06 6.64
CA ARG A 561 -12.92 0.06 7.40
C ARG A 561 -11.84 -0.83 6.77
N ALA A 562 -12.22 -2.01 6.30
CA ALA A 562 -11.33 -2.92 5.58
C ALA A 562 -10.81 -2.27 4.28
N ALA A 563 -11.68 -1.56 3.54
CA ALA A 563 -11.26 -0.80 2.38
C ALA A 563 -10.25 0.31 2.72
N GLN A 564 -10.45 1.03 3.84
CA GLN A 564 -9.48 2.03 4.30
C GLN A 564 -8.12 1.39 4.62
N ASN A 565 -8.11 0.22 5.28
CA ASN A 565 -6.88 -0.53 5.54
C ASN A 565 -6.20 -0.96 4.23
N ALA A 566 -6.98 -1.43 3.25
CA ALA A 566 -6.46 -1.80 1.94
C ALA A 566 -5.86 -0.60 1.20
N LEU A 567 -6.49 0.57 1.26
CA LEU A 567 -5.95 1.82 0.69
C LEU A 567 -4.62 2.23 1.33
N GLN A 568 -4.49 2.10 2.67
CA GLN A 568 -3.25 2.36 3.36
C GLN A 568 -2.10 1.42 2.93
N ARG A 569 -2.44 0.22 2.44
CA ARG A 569 -1.50 -0.77 1.89
C ARG A 569 -1.39 -0.69 0.37
N SER A 570 -1.94 0.36 -0.25
CA SER A 570 -1.99 0.55 -1.72
C SER A 570 -2.65 -0.63 -2.47
N ALA A 571 -3.46 -1.42 -1.81
CA ALA A 571 -4.18 -2.56 -2.36
C ALA A 571 -5.53 -2.09 -2.92
N HIS A 572 -5.48 -1.42 -4.07
CA HIS A 572 -6.65 -0.75 -4.64
C HIS A 572 -7.74 -1.69 -5.11
N ARG A 573 -7.39 -2.90 -5.60
CA ARG A 573 -8.37 -3.89 -6.07
C ARG A 573 -9.21 -4.44 -4.92
N GLU A 574 -8.55 -4.77 -3.81
CA GLU A 574 -9.20 -5.22 -2.58
C GLU A 574 -10.06 -4.12 -1.97
N ALA A 575 -9.59 -2.86 -2.01
CA ALA A 575 -10.38 -1.72 -1.57
C ALA A 575 -11.67 -1.57 -2.38
N ILE A 576 -11.59 -1.68 -3.72
CA ILE A 576 -12.77 -1.66 -4.61
C ILE A 576 -13.73 -2.80 -4.26
N ASP A 577 -13.21 -4.02 -4.07
CA ASP A 577 -14.04 -5.18 -3.74
C ASP A 577 -14.78 -4.99 -2.41
N HIS A 578 -14.10 -4.56 -1.35
CA HIS A 578 -14.74 -4.23 -0.09
C HIS A 578 -15.81 -3.14 -0.22
N LEU A 579 -15.52 -2.04 -0.94
CA LEU A 579 -16.47 -0.94 -1.12
C LEU A 579 -17.68 -1.37 -1.93
N MET A 580 -17.49 -2.14 -2.99
CA MET A 580 -18.60 -2.68 -3.80
C MET A 580 -19.49 -3.65 -3.02
N LYS A 581 -18.87 -4.59 -2.24
CA LYS A 581 -19.61 -5.45 -1.33
C LYS A 581 -20.36 -4.66 -0.26
N GLY A 582 -19.72 -3.62 0.30
CA GLY A 582 -20.37 -2.71 1.24
C GLY A 582 -21.62 -2.04 0.66
N LEU A 583 -21.54 -1.53 -0.57
CA LEU A 583 -22.69 -0.93 -1.28
C LEU A 583 -23.81 -1.94 -1.52
N GLN A 584 -23.50 -3.17 -1.94
CA GLN A 584 -24.48 -4.24 -2.12
C GLN A 584 -25.22 -4.60 -0.81
N LEU A 585 -24.52 -4.56 0.33
CA LEU A 585 -25.13 -4.79 1.64
C LEU A 585 -26.11 -3.67 2.01
N LEU A 586 -25.79 -2.42 1.68
CA LEU A 586 -26.66 -1.27 1.92
C LEU A 586 -27.97 -1.35 1.11
N GLU A 587 -27.97 -1.95 -0.08
CA GLU A 587 -29.18 -2.17 -0.88
C GLU A 587 -30.24 -3.03 -0.17
N ARG A 588 -29.80 -3.88 0.78
CA ARG A 588 -30.67 -4.75 1.59
C ARG A 588 -31.29 -4.04 2.80
N LEU A 589 -30.88 -2.80 3.08
CA LEU A 589 -31.36 -2.01 4.20
C LEU A 589 -32.49 -1.06 3.75
N PRO A 590 -33.44 -0.75 4.67
CA PRO A 590 -34.44 0.26 4.39
C PRO A 590 -33.79 1.65 4.19
N ASP A 591 -34.48 2.53 3.45
CA ASP A 591 -34.04 3.91 3.27
C ASP A 591 -34.12 4.68 4.57
N THR A 592 -32.95 4.93 5.15
CA THR A 592 -32.79 5.69 6.40
C THR A 592 -31.64 6.69 6.23
N PRO A 593 -31.64 7.80 7.01
CA PRO A 593 -30.53 8.76 6.98
C PRO A 593 -29.17 8.10 7.26
N GLN A 594 -29.13 7.10 8.14
CA GLN A 594 -27.89 6.36 8.45
C GLN A 594 -27.39 5.56 7.24
N ARG A 595 -28.30 4.88 6.50
CA ARG A 595 -27.92 4.19 5.26
C ARG A 595 -27.39 5.16 4.23
N THR A 596 -28.08 6.30 4.01
CA THR A 596 -27.65 7.35 3.08
C THR A 596 -26.25 7.84 3.43
N GLN A 597 -25.96 8.08 4.71
CA GLN A 597 -24.65 8.51 5.18
C GLN A 597 -23.57 7.44 4.94
N GLN A 598 -23.87 6.16 5.19
CA GLN A 598 -22.94 5.07 4.90
C GLN A 598 -22.68 4.91 3.41
N GLU A 599 -23.72 4.97 2.57
CA GLU A 599 -23.61 4.91 1.10
C GLU A 599 -22.72 6.06 0.58
N LEU A 600 -22.95 7.28 1.06
CA LEU A 600 -22.16 8.46 0.72
C LEU A 600 -20.68 8.25 1.03
N THR A 601 -20.36 7.77 2.23
CA THR A 601 -18.97 7.49 2.65
C THR A 601 -18.31 6.45 1.73
N LEU A 602 -19.01 5.37 1.40
CA LEU A 602 -18.50 4.34 0.51
C LEU A 602 -18.29 4.85 -0.92
N GLN A 603 -19.18 5.66 -1.46
CA GLN A 603 -19.07 6.23 -2.81
C GLN A 603 -17.90 7.21 -2.92
N ILE A 604 -17.68 8.08 -1.93
CA ILE A 604 -16.54 9.00 -1.91
C ILE A 604 -15.24 8.20 -1.87
N LEU A 605 -15.14 7.21 -0.98
CA LEU A 605 -13.93 6.37 -0.87
C LEU A 605 -13.68 5.54 -2.13
N LEU A 606 -14.72 5.14 -2.86
CA LEU A 606 -14.61 4.33 -4.07
C LEU A 606 -13.95 5.09 -5.23
N GLY A 607 -14.13 6.40 -5.31
CA GLY A 607 -13.53 7.22 -6.36
C GLY A 607 -12.01 7.12 -6.44
N VAL A 608 -11.33 7.12 -5.28
CA VAL A 608 -9.86 7.09 -5.19
C VAL A 608 -9.24 5.82 -5.82
N PRO A 609 -9.58 4.59 -5.38
CA PRO A 609 -9.00 3.39 -5.95
C PRO A 609 -9.45 3.12 -7.40
N LEU A 610 -10.65 3.58 -7.79
CA LEU A 610 -11.07 3.52 -9.20
C LEU A 610 -10.17 4.39 -10.08
N THR A 611 -9.86 5.60 -9.64
CA THR A 611 -8.93 6.50 -10.35
C THR A 611 -7.54 5.87 -10.46
N ALA A 612 -7.03 5.29 -9.38
CA ALA A 612 -5.71 4.66 -9.36
C ALA A 612 -5.60 3.42 -10.26
N THR A 613 -6.68 2.63 -10.40
CA THR A 613 -6.67 1.36 -11.14
C THR A 613 -7.12 1.48 -12.58
N LYS A 614 -8.09 2.35 -12.85
CA LYS A 614 -8.73 2.49 -14.17
C LYS A 614 -8.40 3.80 -14.88
N GLY A 615 -7.72 4.72 -14.19
CA GLY A 615 -7.39 6.05 -14.69
C GLY A 615 -8.45 7.10 -14.40
N TYR A 616 -8.04 8.36 -14.48
CA TYR A 616 -8.88 9.53 -14.17
C TYR A 616 -10.14 9.63 -15.04
N ALA A 617 -10.09 9.15 -16.28
CA ALA A 617 -11.19 9.27 -17.25
C ALA A 617 -12.17 8.08 -17.23
N ALA A 618 -12.06 7.16 -16.27
CA ALA A 618 -12.93 5.99 -16.21
C ALA A 618 -14.39 6.38 -15.84
N PRO A 619 -15.41 5.91 -16.58
CA PRO A 619 -16.81 6.25 -16.31
C PRO A 619 -17.30 5.83 -14.92
N GLU A 620 -16.64 4.84 -14.31
CA GLU A 620 -16.95 4.39 -12.96
C GLU A 620 -16.60 5.46 -11.91
N VAL A 621 -15.55 6.25 -12.15
CA VAL A 621 -15.14 7.37 -11.28
C VAL A 621 -16.23 8.45 -11.30
N GLU A 622 -16.68 8.83 -12.48
CA GLU A 622 -17.78 9.79 -12.63
C GLU A 622 -19.07 9.32 -11.93
N ARG A 623 -19.45 8.05 -12.13
CA ARG A 623 -20.64 7.49 -11.50
C ARG A 623 -20.56 7.52 -9.98
N ALA A 624 -19.43 7.13 -9.41
CA ALA A 624 -19.22 7.12 -7.96
C ALA A 624 -19.36 8.53 -7.37
N TYR A 625 -18.66 9.52 -7.92
CA TYR A 625 -18.72 10.89 -7.41
C TYR A 625 -20.05 11.60 -7.73
N THR A 626 -20.70 11.31 -8.87
CA THR A 626 -22.05 11.82 -9.15
C THR A 626 -23.07 11.29 -8.15
N ARG A 627 -22.99 10.00 -7.80
CA ARG A 627 -23.85 9.42 -6.77
C ARG A 627 -23.54 10.00 -5.40
N ALA A 628 -22.26 10.18 -5.07
CA ALA A 628 -21.83 10.82 -3.83
C ALA A 628 -22.40 12.24 -3.71
N LEU A 629 -22.36 13.03 -4.80
CA LEU A 629 -22.91 14.38 -4.82
C LEU A 629 -24.43 14.40 -4.56
N GLN A 630 -25.19 13.51 -5.23
CA GLN A 630 -26.63 13.38 -5.00
C GLN A 630 -26.96 13.05 -3.54
N LEU A 631 -26.21 12.14 -2.93
CA LEU A 631 -26.40 11.74 -1.55
C LEU A 631 -26.02 12.86 -0.56
N SER A 632 -24.89 13.55 -0.82
CA SER A 632 -24.42 14.64 0.04
C SER A 632 -25.38 15.84 0.06
N GLU A 633 -26.05 16.11 -1.07
CA GLU A 633 -27.13 17.13 -1.16
C GLU A 633 -28.35 16.75 -0.33
N GLN A 634 -28.68 15.45 -0.24
CA GLN A 634 -29.78 14.97 0.63
C GLN A 634 -29.44 15.11 2.11
N VAL A 635 -28.18 14.83 2.48
CA VAL A 635 -27.70 14.89 3.87
C VAL A 635 -27.40 16.34 4.29
N GLN A 636 -27.16 17.24 3.34
CA GLN A 636 -26.80 18.66 3.54
C GLN A 636 -25.46 18.85 4.31
N GLU A 637 -24.51 17.91 4.15
CA GLU A 637 -23.18 18.04 4.73
C GLU A 637 -22.20 18.72 3.75
N THR A 638 -21.89 19.98 4.02
CA THR A 638 -21.08 20.84 3.14
C THR A 638 -19.71 20.24 2.80
N ALA A 639 -19.03 19.64 3.76
CA ALA A 639 -17.71 19.04 3.53
C ALA A 639 -17.76 17.90 2.50
N GLN A 640 -18.76 17.03 2.58
CA GLN A 640 -18.92 15.90 1.67
C GLN A 640 -19.41 16.36 0.27
N ILE A 641 -20.21 17.45 0.21
CA ILE A 641 -20.57 18.09 -1.07
C ILE A 641 -19.31 18.57 -1.77
N VAL A 642 -18.43 19.29 -1.07
CA VAL A 642 -17.18 19.81 -1.65
C VAL A 642 -16.28 18.66 -2.09
N GLN A 643 -16.13 17.60 -1.28
CA GLN A 643 -15.34 16.42 -1.66
C GLN A 643 -15.86 15.74 -2.94
N ALA A 644 -17.17 15.53 -3.06
CA ALA A 644 -17.77 14.95 -4.25
C ALA A 644 -17.59 15.85 -5.49
N LEU A 645 -17.75 17.18 -5.32
CA LEU A 645 -17.51 18.16 -6.38
C LEU A 645 -16.05 18.17 -6.84
N LEU A 646 -15.09 18.10 -5.92
CA LEU A 646 -13.66 18.04 -6.24
C LEU A 646 -13.31 16.75 -7.00
N GLY A 647 -13.86 15.61 -6.58
CA GLY A 647 -13.69 14.35 -7.32
C GLY A 647 -14.21 14.43 -8.75
N LEU A 648 -15.39 15.04 -8.98
CA LEU A 648 -15.92 15.31 -10.31
C LEU A 648 -15.08 16.34 -11.06
N TRP A 649 -14.59 17.37 -10.38
CA TRP A 649 -13.73 18.38 -10.98
C TRP A 649 -12.45 17.74 -11.53
N VAL A 650 -11.74 16.90 -10.77
CA VAL A 650 -10.52 16.18 -11.24
C VAL A 650 -10.84 15.34 -12.48
N TYR A 651 -11.97 14.62 -12.47
CA TYR A 651 -12.40 13.80 -13.60
C TYR A 651 -12.57 14.62 -14.88
N TYR A 652 -13.35 15.71 -14.85
CA TYR A 652 -13.59 16.55 -16.02
C TYR A 652 -12.36 17.38 -16.40
N PHE A 653 -11.56 17.82 -15.41
CA PHE A 653 -10.34 18.59 -15.61
C PHE A 653 -9.30 17.80 -16.41
N VAL A 654 -8.98 16.58 -16.00
CA VAL A 654 -7.99 15.73 -16.70
C VAL A 654 -8.47 15.33 -18.10
N ARG A 655 -9.75 15.20 -18.31
CA ARG A 655 -10.36 14.97 -19.62
C ARG A 655 -10.37 16.20 -20.54
N GLY A 656 -9.95 17.37 -20.03
CA GLY A 656 -9.99 18.62 -20.79
C GLY A 656 -11.37 19.20 -20.98
N GLU A 657 -12.37 18.82 -20.18
CA GLU A 657 -13.73 19.40 -20.19
C GLU A 657 -13.79 20.65 -19.29
N LEU A 658 -12.97 21.66 -19.66
CA LEU A 658 -12.65 22.80 -18.80
C LEU A 658 -13.84 23.66 -18.37
N GLN A 659 -14.86 23.85 -19.22
CA GLN A 659 -16.07 24.61 -18.84
C GLN A 659 -16.87 23.88 -17.76
N THR A 660 -16.91 22.54 -17.80
CA THR A 660 -17.54 21.75 -16.74
C THR A 660 -16.73 21.81 -15.46
N ALA A 661 -15.40 21.69 -15.56
CA ALA A 661 -14.48 21.82 -14.42
C ALA A 661 -14.60 23.21 -13.76
N GLN A 662 -14.70 24.29 -14.53
CA GLN A 662 -14.89 25.65 -14.01
C GLN A 662 -16.19 25.77 -13.19
N ARG A 663 -17.32 25.31 -13.74
CA ARG A 663 -18.60 25.33 -13.02
C ARG A 663 -18.56 24.55 -11.71
N LEU A 664 -17.86 23.40 -11.71
CA LEU A 664 -17.67 22.60 -10.49
C LEU A 664 -16.79 23.33 -9.48
N GLY A 665 -15.70 23.95 -9.89
CA GLY A 665 -14.82 24.76 -9.04
C GLY A 665 -15.55 25.98 -8.44
N GLU A 666 -16.35 26.70 -9.25
CA GLU A 666 -17.18 27.82 -8.77
C GLU A 666 -18.21 27.36 -7.73
N ARG A 667 -18.83 26.20 -7.96
CA ARG A 667 -19.75 25.58 -7.00
C ARG A 667 -19.04 25.14 -5.72
N CYS A 668 -17.82 24.57 -5.81
CA CYS A 668 -16.98 24.26 -4.65
C CYS A 668 -16.72 25.51 -3.82
N LEU A 669 -16.32 26.60 -4.45
CA LEU A 669 -16.04 27.86 -3.77
C LEU A 669 -17.29 28.46 -3.13
N GLN A 670 -18.45 28.36 -3.75
CA GLN A 670 -19.73 28.80 -3.19
C GLN A 670 -20.07 27.98 -1.92
N GLN A 671 -19.90 26.66 -1.96
CA GLN A 671 -20.19 25.77 -0.83
C GLN A 671 -19.17 25.98 0.32
N SER A 672 -17.89 26.11 0.00
CA SER A 672 -16.85 26.28 1.02
C SER A 672 -17.04 27.55 1.87
N ARG A 673 -17.64 28.63 1.32
CA ARG A 673 -17.97 29.85 2.07
C ARG A 673 -19.02 29.62 3.17
N GLN A 674 -19.78 28.54 3.11
CA GLN A 674 -20.78 28.20 4.11
C GLN A 674 -20.22 27.30 5.23
N ALA A 675 -18.99 26.81 5.07
CA ALA A 675 -18.32 25.94 6.03
C ALA A 675 -17.28 26.72 6.85
N PRO A 676 -17.11 26.42 8.15
CA PRO A 676 -16.06 27.03 8.98
C PRO A 676 -14.64 26.53 8.64
N ALA A 677 -14.51 25.50 7.80
CA ALA A 677 -13.23 24.87 7.47
C ALA A 677 -12.50 25.63 6.35
N THR A 678 -11.40 26.28 6.68
CA THR A 678 -10.54 27.05 5.79
C THR A 678 -9.99 26.21 4.63
N GLU A 679 -9.83 24.92 4.88
CA GLU A 679 -9.26 23.92 3.99
C GLU A 679 -10.12 23.68 2.74
N LEU A 680 -11.45 23.67 2.89
CA LEU A 680 -12.37 23.52 1.76
C LEU A 680 -12.30 24.72 0.79
N ALA A 681 -12.02 25.90 1.34
CA ALA A 681 -11.82 27.09 0.53
C ALA A 681 -10.47 27.07 -0.20
N LEU A 682 -9.42 26.53 0.45
CA LEU A 682 -8.12 26.32 -0.16
C LEU A 682 -8.22 25.43 -1.42
N ASP A 683 -8.87 24.28 -1.29
CA ASP A 683 -9.02 23.32 -2.39
C ASP A 683 -9.87 23.89 -3.53
N ALA A 684 -10.96 24.61 -3.19
CA ALA A 684 -11.80 25.26 -4.18
C ALA A 684 -11.05 26.36 -4.96
N HIS A 685 -10.23 27.16 -4.29
CA HIS A 685 -9.40 28.17 -4.95
C HIS A 685 -8.32 27.52 -5.81
N ASN A 686 -7.70 26.42 -5.37
CA ASN A 686 -6.75 25.65 -6.17
C ASN A 686 -7.39 25.12 -7.45
N ALA A 687 -8.53 24.46 -7.33
CA ALA A 687 -9.27 23.88 -8.46
C ALA A 687 -9.66 24.95 -9.51
N LEU A 688 -10.16 26.11 -9.04
CA LEU A 688 -10.47 27.22 -9.93
C LEU A 688 -9.21 27.82 -10.56
N GLY A 689 -8.17 28.06 -9.78
CA GLY A 689 -6.93 28.64 -10.27
C GLY A 689 -6.30 27.80 -11.38
N ASP A 690 -6.26 26.48 -11.20
CA ASP A 690 -5.77 25.54 -12.20
C ASP A 690 -6.64 25.54 -13.46
N THR A 691 -7.96 25.48 -13.31
CA THR A 691 -8.89 25.51 -14.46
C THR A 691 -8.77 26.80 -15.28
N LEU A 692 -8.73 27.94 -14.61
CA LEU A 692 -8.61 29.26 -15.25
C LEU A 692 -7.25 29.44 -15.97
N LEU A 693 -6.18 28.85 -15.45
CA LEU A 693 -4.88 28.83 -16.12
C LEU A 693 -4.99 28.17 -17.50
N TRP A 694 -5.61 26.99 -17.59
CA TRP A 694 -5.77 26.28 -18.85
C TRP A 694 -6.79 26.94 -19.81
N LEU A 695 -7.79 27.63 -19.27
CA LEU A 695 -8.70 28.48 -20.05
C LEU A 695 -8.04 29.77 -20.58
N GLY A 696 -6.81 30.09 -20.15
CA GLY A 696 -6.10 31.29 -20.53
C GLY A 696 -6.50 32.55 -19.76
N GLU A 697 -7.28 32.44 -18.70
CA GLU A 697 -7.68 33.55 -17.81
C GLU A 697 -6.61 33.78 -16.74
N LEU A 698 -5.42 34.16 -17.18
CA LEU A 698 -4.17 34.13 -16.38
C LEU A 698 -4.19 35.01 -15.14
N THR A 699 -4.83 36.17 -15.19
CA THR A 699 -4.94 37.09 -14.04
C THR A 699 -5.81 36.51 -12.94
N ALA A 700 -6.97 36.00 -13.30
CA ALA A 700 -7.88 35.35 -12.35
C ALA A 700 -7.24 34.05 -11.79
N ALA A 701 -6.57 33.26 -12.62
CA ALA A 701 -5.81 32.09 -12.18
C ALA A 701 -4.78 32.43 -11.11
N ARG A 702 -3.96 33.46 -11.34
CA ARG A 702 -2.98 33.96 -10.35
C ARG A 702 -3.66 34.36 -9.04
N GLU A 703 -4.77 35.12 -9.10
CA GLU A 703 -5.49 35.57 -7.92
C GLU A 703 -6.01 34.39 -7.09
N HIS A 704 -6.64 33.41 -7.71
CA HIS A 704 -7.12 32.23 -7.03
C HIS A 704 -6.00 31.38 -6.44
N LEU A 705 -4.91 31.12 -7.17
CA LEU A 705 -3.75 30.37 -6.67
C LEU A 705 -3.03 31.08 -5.52
N GLN A 706 -2.97 32.43 -5.55
CA GLN A 706 -2.42 33.21 -4.44
C GLN A 706 -3.32 33.17 -3.19
N GLN A 707 -4.65 33.19 -3.36
CA GLN A 707 -5.60 33.04 -2.26
C GLN A 707 -5.50 31.64 -1.64
N SER A 708 -5.42 30.59 -2.46
CA SER A 708 -5.20 29.24 -1.97
C SER A 708 -3.90 29.12 -1.17
N LEU A 709 -2.79 29.67 -1.70
CA LEU A 709 -1.50 29.66 -1.02
C LEU A 709 -1.53 30.45 0.31
N ALA A 710 -2.30 31.54 0.39
CA ALA A 710 -2.45 32.32 1.62
C ALA A 710 -3.24 31.58 2.73
N LEU A 711 -4.07 30.62 2.34
CA LEU A 711 -4.82 29.74 3.26
C LEU A 711 -4.03 28.49 3.67
N HIS A 712 -2.91 28.22 2.99
CA HIS A 712 -2.09 27.04 3.26
C HIS A 712 -1.28 27.18 4.54
N ASP A 713 -1.47 26.26 5.51
CA ASP A 713 -0.69 26.13 6.74
C ASP A 713 0.09 24.82 6.73
N PRO A 714 1.41 24.82 6.53
CA PRO A 714 2.22 23.60 6.50
C PRO A 714 2.15 22.76 7.78
N GLY A 715 1.77 23.37 8.92
CA GLY A 715 1.67 22.69 10.22
C GLY A 715 0.40 21.84 10.37
N GLN A 716 -0.70 22.26 9.76
CA GLN A 716 -2.01 21.63 9.87
C GLN A 716 -2.28 20.59 8.77
N HIS A 717 -1.68 20.72 7.60
CA HIS A 717 -1.96 19.91 6.42
C HIS A 717 -1.43 18.47 6.45
N ARG A 718 -0.77 18.05 7.52
CA ARG A 718 -0.25 16.68 7.69
C ARG A 718 -1.31 15.58 7.75
N SER A 719 -2.58 15.94 7.94
CA SER A 719 -3.72 14.99 7.98
C SER A 719 -4.54 14.93 6.68
N TYR A 720 -4.25 15.78 5.70
CA TYR A 720 -5.13 16.07 4.55
C TYR A 720 -4.89 15.24 3.28
N VAL A 721 -3.88 14.42 3.19
CA VAL A 721 -3.53 13.61 2.00
C VAL A 721 -4.60 12.56 1.64
N SER A 722 -5.86 12.79 2.01
CA SER A 722 -6.91 11.78 1.85
C SER A 722 -7.67 11.84 0.51
N TYR A 723 -7.68 12.97 -0.21
CA TYR A 723 -8.54 13.14 -1.40
C TYR A 723 -7.82 13.69 -2.63
N ASP A 724 -6.76 14.48 -2.48
CA ASP A 724 -5.92 14.92 -3.58
C ASP A 724 -4.57 14.18 -3.52
N VAL A 725 -4.14 13.68 -4.65
CA VAL A 725 -2.89 12.93 -4.76
C VAL A 725 -1.68 13.86 -4.62
N THR A 726 -1.90 15.19 -4.69
CA THR A 726 -0.86 16.24 -4.60
C THR A 726 -1.06 17.09 -3.34
N ASP A 727 0.03 17.41 -2.63
CA ASP A 727 -0.02 18.40 -1.55
C ASP A 727 -0.54 19.75 -2.06
N PRO A 728 -1.51 20.38 -1.38
CA PRO A 728 -2.14 21.62 -1.85
C PRO A 728 -1.16 22.76 -2.07
N GLY A 729 -0.13 22.91 -1.23
CA GLY A 729 0.91 23.93 -1.39
C GLY A 729 1.71 23.75 -2.67
N VAL A 730 2.11 22.49 -2.97
CA VAL A 730 2.78 22.12 -4.21
C VAL A 730 1.84 22.29 -5.40
N GLY A 731 0.56 21.90 -5.25
CA GLY A 731 -0.50 22.06 -6.24
C GLY A 731 -0.77 23.50 -6.62
N CYS A 732 -0.62 24.45 -5.68
CA CYS A 732 -0.77 25.89 -5.96
C CYS A 732 0.50 26.54 -6.54
N LEU A 733 1.66 26.25 -5.95
CA LEU A 733 2.92 26.90 -6.34
C LEU A 733 3.33 26.57 -7.78
N SER A 734 3.10 25.34 -8.23
CA SER A 734 3.51 24.90 -9.56
C SER A 734 2.73 25.59 -10.69
N PRO A 735 1.38 25.60 -10.73
CA PRO A 735 0.62 26.33 -11.75
C PRO A 735 0.75 27.86 -11.58
N LEU A 736 0.93 28.37 -10.36
CA LEU A 736 1.22 29.80 -10.14
C LEU A 736 2.53 30.21 -10.85
N ALA A 737 3.55 29.35 -10.86
CA ALA A 737 4.78 29.62 -11.58
C ALA A 737 4.53 29.76 -13.09
N TRP A 738 3.67 28.93 -13.69
CA TRP A 738 3.31 29.04 -15.11
C TRP A 738 2.52 30.32 -15.39
N ALA A 739 1.51 30.64 -14.55
CA ALA A 739 0.72 31.86 -14.67
C ALA A 739 1.61 33.11 -14.62
N LEU A 740 2.56 33.15 -13.67
CA LEU A 740 3.52 34.27 -13.55
C LEU A 740 4.41 34.40 -14.78
N TRP A 741 4.93 33.28 -15.31
CA TRP A 741 5.74 33.32 -16.53
C TRP A 741 4.92 33.86 -17.71
N CYS A 742 3.73 33.33 -17.91
CA CYS A 742 2.83 33.81 -18.99
C CYS A 742 2.53 35.32 -18.85
N LEU A 743 2.26 35.79 -17.64
CA LEU A 743 1.99 37.19 -17.34
C LEU A 743 3.22 38.11 -17.49
N GLY A 744 4.43 37.57 -17.70
CA GLY A 744 5.66 38.33 -17.94
C GLY A 744 6.52 38.53 -16.70
N TYR A 745 6.42 37.71 -15.68
CA TYR A 745 7.22 37.71 -14.45
C TYR A 745 8.09 36.42 -14.35
N PRO A 746 9.13 36.28 -15.23
CA PRO A 746 9.88 35.03 -15.31
C PRO A 746 10.75 34.72 -14.08
N ASP A 747 11.30 35.75 -13.38
CA ASP A 747 12.12 35.53 -12.19
C ASP A 747 11.27 35.08 -11.01
N GLN A 748 10.07 35.68 -10.85
CA GLN A 748 9.09 35.22 -9.87
C GLN A 748 8.60 33.83 -10.17
N ALA A 749 8.38 33.48 -11.44
CA ALA A 749 7.97 32.14 -11.87
C ALA A 749 9.01 31.09 -11.47
N VAL A 750 10.29 31.31 -11.75
CA VAL A 750 11.39 30.42 -11.37
C VAL A 750 11.48 30.28 -9.86
N LYS A 751 11.29 31.39 -9.11
CA LYS A 751 11.28 31.37 -7.64
C LYS A 751 10.15 30.48 -7.11
N ARG A 752 8.91 30.63 -7.59
CA ARG A 752 7.77 29.81 -7.14
C ARG A 752 7.94 28.33 -7.50
N SER A 753 8.50 28.03 -8.67
CA SER A 753 8.83 26.64 -9.05
C SER A 753 9.89 26.02 -8.11
N ALA A 754 10.90 26.80 -7.70
CA ALA A 754 11.89 26.33 -6.73
C ALA A 754 11.29 26.12 -5.33
N GLU A 755 10.37 26.98 -4.89
CA GLU A 755 9.63 26.82 -3.65
C GLU A 755 8.75 25.55 -3.67
N ALA A 756 8.07 25.26 -4.80
CA ALA A 756 7.30 24.03 -4.98
C ALA A 756 8.17 22.78 -4.85
N LEU A 757 9.34 22.76 -5.50
CA LEU A 757 10.30 21.67 -5.41
C LEU A 757 10.84 21.49 -3.98
N ALA A 758 11.17 22.57 -3.30
CA ALA A 758 11.69 22.55 -1.92
C ALA A 758 10.63 21.96 -0.97
N LEU A 759 9.38 22.44 -1.08
CA LEU A 759 8.25 21.91 -0.29
C LEU A 759 8.00 20.41 -0.57
N ALA A 760 7.98 20.01 -1.85
CA ALA A 760 7.80 18.62 -2.21
C ALA A 760 8.90 17.69 -1.68
N HIS A 761 10.15 18.17 -1.63
CA HIS A 761 11.27 17.46 -1.01
C HIS A 761 11.14 17.38 0.51
N GLU A 762 10.72 18.47 1.18
CA GLU A 762 10.52 18.51 2.63
C GLU A 762 9.41 17.53 3.05
N LEU A 763 8.32 17.49 2.31
CA LEU A 763 7.20 16.57 2.55
C LEU A 763 7.59 15.11 2.30
N ALA A 764 8.63 14.86 1.52
CA ALA A 764 9.04 13.54 1.05
C ALA A 764 7.87 12.73 0.41
N HIS A 765 6.91 13.43 -0.23
CA HIS A 765 5.73 12.84 -0.87
C HIS A 765 6.00 12.60 -2.35
N PRO A 766 6.13 11.33 -2.81
CA PRO A 766 6.61 11.02 -4.17
C PRO A 766 5.75 11.61 -5.28
N TYR A 767 4.41 11.62 -5.13
CA TYR A 767 3.53 12.12 -6.16
C TYR A 767 3.62 13.65 -6.30
N SER A 768 3.65 14.39 -5.18
CA SER A 768 3.87 15.85 -5.18
C SER A 768 5.23 16.21 -5.78
N LEU A 769 6.27 15.40 -5.53
CA LEU A 769 7.59 15.61 -6.13
C LEU A 769 7.56 15.38 -7.64
N GLY A 770 6.88 14.33 -8.12
CA GLY A 770 6.67 14.07 -9.55
C GLY A 770 5.92 15.20 -10.24
N TYR A 771 4.87 15.73 -9.59
CA TYR A 771 4.12 16.90 -10.03
C TYR A 771 5.03 18.14 -10.15
N ALA A 772 5.73 18.50 -9.08
CA ALA A 772 6.61 19.66 -9.05
C ALA A 772 7.75 19.57 -10.08
N LEU A 773 8.38 18.40 -10.23
CA LEU A 773 9.44 18.17 -11.22
C LEU A 773 8.93 18.34 -12.65
N THR A 774 7.73 17.82 -12.95
CA THR A 774 7.12 17.90 -14.28
C THR A 774 6.78 19.35 -14.63
N PHE A 775 6.16 20.09 -13.71
CA PHE A 775 5.84 21.50 -13.90
C PHE A 775 7.11 22.37 -14.01
N ALA A 776 8.16 22.06 -13.24
CA ALA A 776 9.44 22.74 -13.38
C ALA A 776 10.10 22.45 -14.73
N ALA A 777 10.06 21.20 -15.23
CA ALA A 777 10.57 20.88 -16.56
C ALA A 777 9.85 21.66 -17.66
N ALA A 778 8.51 21.76 -17.59
CA ALA A 778 7.72 22.53 -18.55
C ALA A 778 7.97 24.05 -18.42
N LEU A 779 8.15 24.59 -17.21
CA LEU A 779 8.53 26.00 -17.02
C LEU A 779 9.89 26.29 -17.67
N HIS A 780 10.88 25.43 -17.51
CA HIS A 780 12.18 25.58 -18.18
C HIS A 780 12.05 25.45 -19.71
N CYS A 781 11.11 24.61 -20.21
CA CYS A 781 10.76 24.57 -21.63
C CYS A 781 10.17 25.92 -22.08
N PHE A 782 9.27 26.54 -21.31
CA PHE A 782 8.76 27.89 -21.59
C PHE A 782 9.89 28.92 -21.63
N CYS A 783 10.85 28.81 -20.75
CA CYS A 783 12.04 29.70 -20.71
C CYS A 783 13.08 29.39 -21.80
N ARG A 784 12.87 28.39 -22.66
CA ARG A 784 13.86 27.90 -23.66
C ARG A 784 15.20 27.53 -23.04
N GLN A 785 15.18 26.82 -21.97
CA GLN A 785 16.34 26.32 -21.21
C GLN A 785 16.44 24.81 -21.38
N GLU A 786 16.92 24.33 -22.51
CA GLU A 786 16.89 22.94 -22.96
C GLU A 786 17.60 21.99 -21.97
N ARG A 787 18.72 22.45 -21.38
CA ARG A 787 19.48 21.62 -20.43
C ARG A 787 18.70 21.41 -19.15
N GLN A 788 18.15 22.48 -18.56
CA GLN A 788 17.35 22.38 -17.35
C GLN A 788 16.06 21.59 -17.56
N THR A 789 15.41 21.77 -18.73
CA THR A 789 14.27 20.95 -19.15
C THR A 789 14.62 19.47 -19.16
N GLN A 790 15.76 19.11 -19.79
CA GLN A 790 16.24 17.73 -19.84
C GLN A 790 16.48 17.16 -18.44
N GLU A 791 17.26 17.88 -17.61
CA GLU A 791 17.62 17.45 -16.24
C GLU A 791 16.35 17.20 -15.38
N ARG A 792 15.36 18.10 -15.42
CA ARG A 792 14.12 17.96 -14.67
C ARG A 792 13.23 16.85 -15.22
N ALA A 793 13.13 16.72 -16.55
CA ALA A 793 12.36 15.65 -17.20
C ALA A 793 12.96 14.26 -16.93
N GLU A 794 14.30 14.14 -16.92
CA GLU A 794 14.97 12.88 -16.55
C GLU A 794 14.74 12.51 -15.08
N ALA A 795 14.75 13.49 -14.17
CA ALA A 795 14.39 13.28 -12.77
C ALA A 795 12.92 12.86 -12.62
N THR A 796 12.01 13.50 -13.38
CA THR A 796 10.59 13.10 -13.45
C THR A 796 10.46 11.65 -13.90
N MET A 797 11.13 11.28 -14.99
CA MET A 797 11.05 9.91 -15.55
C MET A 797 11.62 8.86 -14.59
N ALA A 798 12.73 9.16 -13.93
CA ALA A 798 13.33 8.26 -12.94
C ALA A 798 12.37 8.00 -11.77
N LEU A 799 11.84 9.08 -11.17
CA LEU A 799 10.86 8.98 -10.09
C LEU A 799 9.57 8.28 -10.55
N ALA A 800 9.04 8.66 -11.72
CA ALA A 800 7.81 8.07 -12.25
C ALA A 800 7.97 6.57 -12.58
N SER A 801 9.14 6.17 -13.07
CA SER A 801 9.47 4.76 -13.30
C SER A 801 9.64 4.00 -12.00
N GLU A 802 10.25 4.61 -10.98
CA GLU A 802 10.41 4.02 -9.65
C GLU A 802 9.06 3.84 -8.93
N GLN A 803 8.19 4.84 -9.01
CA GLN A 803 6.93 4.87 -8.28
C GLN A 803 5.76 4.28 -9.07
N GLY A 804 5.88 4.06 -10.37
CA GLY A 804 4.79 3.58 -11.23
C GLY A 804 3.76 4.67 -11.55
N PHE A 805 4.19 5.89 -11.90
CA PHE A 805 3.32 7.00 -12.27
C PHE A 805 3.25 7.19 -13.79
N PRO A 806 2.31 6.55 -14.51
CA PRO A 806 2.31 6.56 -15.98
C PRO A 806 2.10 7.96 -16.57
N LEU A 807 1.33 8.82 -15.91
CA LEU A 807 1.06 10.19 -16.34
C LEU A 807 2.37 11.01 -16.39
N TRP A 808 3.11 11.04 -15.29
CA TRP A 808 4.37 11.78 -15.20
C TRP A 808 5.46 11.18 -16.09
N LEU A 809 5.47 9.88 -16.28
CA LEU A 809 6.39 9.21 -17.19
C LEU A 809 6.16 9.64 -18.66
N ALA A 810 4.90 9.70 -19.08
CA ALA A 810 4.53 10.14 -20.42
C ALA A 810 4.92 11.61 -20.65
N MET A 811 4.60 12.52 -19.71
CA MET A 811 4.94 13.94 -19.79
C MET A 811 6.45 14.16 -19.75
N GLY A 812 7.18 13.48 -18.87
CA GLY A 812 8.63 13.54 -18.77
C GLY A 812 9.31 13.07 -20.07
N THR A 813 8.78 12.01 -20.71
CA THR A 813 9.27 11.51 -22.01
C THR A 813 9.12 12.55 -23.11
N ILE A 814 7.98 13.25 -23.18
CA ILE A 814 7.72 14.31 -24.17
C ILE A 814 8.70 15.47 -23.97
N LEU A 815 8.79 16.01 -22.75
CA LEU A 815 9.63 17.17 -22.42
C LEU A 815 11.12 16.88 -22.63
N ARG A 816 11.61 15.71 -22.18
CA ARG A 816 12.99 15.27 -22.40
C ARG A 816 13.31 15.19 -23.89
N SER A 817 12.40 14.56 -24.66
CA SER A 817 12.63 14.35 -26.08
C SER A 817 12.62 15.67 -26.85
N TRP A 818 11.75 16.61 -26.51
CA TRP A 818 11.78 17.97 -27.05
C TRP A 818 13.13 18.66 -26.76
N ALA A 819 13.61 18.63 -25.52
CA ALA A 819 14.88 19.23 -25.14
C ALA A 819 16.07 18.62 -25.91
N LEU A 820 16.04 17.34 -26.19
CA LEU A 820 17.07 16.65 -26.97
C LEU A 820 17.03 17.05 -28.47
N VAL A 821 15.83 17.24 -29.06
CA VAL A 821 15.68 17.76 -30.43
C VAL A 821 16.23 19.19 -30.52
N GLU A 822 15.93 20.06 -29.55
CA GLU A 822 16.49 21.43 -29.49
C GLU A 822 18.02 21.43 -29.47
N ARG A 823 18.63 20.43 -28.83
CA ARG A 823 20.09 20.24 -28.79
C ARG A 823 20.66 19.50 -30.00
N GLY A 824 19.87 19.31 -31.07
CA GLY A 824 20.32 18.74 -32.35
C GLY A 824 20.30 17.21 -32.44
N GLN A 825 19.71 16.47 -31.47
CA GLN A 825 19.64 15.02 -31.57
C GLN A 825 18.55 14.53 -32.56
N GLY A 826 18.74 13.33 -33.11
CA GLY A 826 18.08 12.80 -34.30
C GLY A 826 16.58 12.47 -34.25
N ASP A 827 16.10 11.83 -35.34
CA ASP A 827 14.69 11.55 -35.61
C ASP A 827 14.06 10.54 -34.64
N GLU A 828 14.85 9.72 -33.96
CA GLU A 828 14.41 8.83 -32.91
C GLU A 828 13.65 9.58 -31.77
N ARG A 829 14.03 10.85 -31.52
CA ARG A 829 13.39 11.68 -30.49
C ARG A 829 11.97 12.11 -30.86
N LEU A 830 11.72 12.33 -32.15
CA LEU A 830 10.36 12.58 -32.65
C LEU A 830 9.44 11.37 -32.40
N LEU A 831 9.96 10.16 -32.59
CA LEU A 831 9.21 8.94 -32.28
C LEU A 831 8.90 8.85 -30.79
N GLN A 832 9.85 9.20 -29.90
CA GLN A 832 9.63 9.21 -28.46
C GLN A 832 8.59 10.25 -28.02
N ILE A 833 8.53 11.45 -28.63
CA ILE A 833 7.45 12.41 -28.35
C ILE A 833 6.09 11.80 -28.73
N ARG A 834 5.98 11.14 -29.87
CA ARG A 834 4.74 10.49 -30.31
C ARG A 834 4.34 9.33 -29.39
N GLN A 835 5.31 8.52 -28.95
CA GLN A 835 5.07 7.45 -27.97
C GLN A 835 4.58 8.01 -26.63
N GLY A 836 5.20 9.10 -26.15
CA GLY A 836 4.75 9.80 -24.94
C GLY A 836 3.31 10.32 -25.09
N LEU A 837 2.97 10.94 -26.23
CA LEU A 837 1.60 11.40 -26.52
C LEU A 837 0.59 10.23 -26.55
N SER A 838 0.95 9.10 -27.19
CA SER A 838 0.10 7.91 -27.22
C SER A 838 -0.09 7.32 -25.84
N ALA A 839 0.95 7.25 -25.02
CA ALA A 839 0.87 6.80 -23.63
C ALA A 839 -0.01 7.73 -22.77
N PHE A 840 0.12 9.05 -22.97
CA PHE A 840 -0.70 10.06 -22.30
C PHE A 840 -2.20 9.89 -22.61
N GLN A 841 -2.55 9.64 -23.86
CA GLN A 841 -3.93 9.39 -24.27
C GLN A 841 -4.47 8.03 -23.80
N ALA A 842 -3.61 7.00 -23.74
CA ALA A 842 -4.03 5.67 -23.30
C ALA A 842 -4.53 5.63 -21.85
N ILE A 843 -4.10 6.58 -21.01
CA ILE A 843 -4.59 6.75 -19.63
C ILE A 843 -5.81 7.67 -19.53
N GLY A 844 -6.37 8.10 -20.69
CA GLY A 844 -7.54 8.96 -20.77
C GLY A 844 -7.28 10.44 -20.48
N ALA A 845 -6.02 10.89 -20.42
CA ALA A 845 -5.66 12.28 -20.19
C ALA A 845 -5.70 13.06 -21.53
N GLU A 846 -6.40 14.18 -21.55
CA GLU A 846 -6.47 15.09 -22.70
C GLU A 846 -5.97 16.51 -22.35
N LEU A 847 -5.96 16.88 -21.06
CA LEU A 847 -5.50 18.20 -20.60
C LEU A 847 -4.02 18.42 -20.91
N GLY A 848 -3.68 19.54 -21.54
CA GLY A 848 -2.30 19.87 -21.93
C GLY A 848 -1.88 19.27 -23.26
N ARG A 849 -2.74 18.51 -23.93
CA ARG A 849 -2.45 17.92 -25.23
C ARG A 849 -2.10 18.97 -26.30
N THR A 850 -2.74 20.14 -26.25
CA THR A 850 -2.46 21.26 -27.17
C THR A 850 -1.01 21.71 -27.08
N ALA A 851 -0.48 21.84 -25.86
CA ALA A 851 0.92 22.18 -25.61
C ALA A 851 1.88 21.09 -26.14
N PHE A 852 1.60 19.84 -25.87
CA PHE A 852 2.45 18.72 -26.32
C PHE A 852 2.45 18.55 -27.85
N LEU A 853 1.30 18.77 -28.50
CA LEU A 853 1.22 18.81 -29.95
C LEU A 853 2.01 20.00 -30.52
N ALA A 854 2.00 21.16 -29.85
CA ALA A 854 2.81 22.31 -30.26
C ALA A 854 4.33 22.01 -30.17
N LEU A 855 4.78 21.36 -29.10
CA LEU A 855 6.16 20.90 -28.94
C LEU A 855 6.57 19.87 -30.01
N LEU A 856 5.68 18.95 -30.38
CA LEU A 856 5.91 18.00 -31.47
C LEU A 856 6.02 18.73 -32.81
N ALA A 857 5.16 19.72 -33.07
CA ALA A 857 5.17 20.50 -34.31
C ALA A 857 6.45 21.36 -34.43
N GLU A 858 6.88 21.99 -33.34
CA GLU A 858 8.17 22.72 -33.27
C GLU A 858 9.33 21.79 -33.58
N SER A 859 9.32 20.58 -32.98
CA SER A 859 10.33 19.55 -33.21
C SER A 859 10.36 19.08 -34.68
N TYR A 860 9.21 18.90 -35.32
CA TYR A 860 9.12 18.63 -36.76
C TYR A 860 9.71 19.77 -37.59
N GLY A 861 9.42 21.03 -37.23
CA GLY A 861 10.01 22.18 -37.90
C GLY A 861 11.52 22.22 -37.82
N LYS A 862 12.11 21.97 -36.69
CA LYS A 862 13.57 21.89 -36.46
C LYS A 862 14.25 20.81 -37.32
N ARG A 863 13.53 19.72 -37.60
CA ARG A 863 14.00 18.60 -38.43
C ARG A 863 13.67 18.76 -39.92
N GLY A 864 13.10 19.89 -40.33
CA GLY A 864 12.72 20.16 -41.73
C GLY A 864 11.45 19.43 -42.19
N GLN A 865 10.73 18.74 -41.30
CA GLN A 865 9.45 18.05 -41.56
C GLN A 865 8.25 19.00 -41.44
N THR A 866 8.32 20.11 -42.10
CA THR A 866 7.43 21.28 -41.93
C THR A 866 5.94 20.96 -42.18
N GLU A 867 5.64 20.14 -43.21
CA GLU A 867 4.26 19.73 -43.51
C GLU A 867 3.63 18.89 -42.37
N ALA A 868 4.43 17.99 -41.78
CA ALA A 868 4.00 17.21 -40.64
C ALA A 868 3.73 18.14 -39.45
N GLY A 869 4.61 19.11 -39.19
CA GLY A 869 4.40 20.11 -38.14
C GLY A 869 3.11 20.93 -38.34
N LEU A 870 2.83 21.40 -39.55
CA LEU A 870 1.58 22.13 -39.83
C LEU A 870 0.32 21.30 -39.62
N ARG A 871 0.34 20.01 -39.98
CA ARG A 871 -0.79 19.09 -39.69
C ARG A 871 -1.03 18.94 -38.19
N VAL A 872 0.05 18.76 -37.42
CA VAL A 872 -0.04 18.64 -35.94
C VAL A 872 -0.55 19.94 -35.30
N LEU A 873 -0.15 21.11 -35.81
CA LEU A 873 -0.71 22.41 -35.32
C LEU A 873 -2.18 22.58 -35.67
N ALA A 874 -2.63 22.04 -36.80
CA ALA A 874 -4.07 22.05 -37.14
C ALA A 874 -4.85 21.13 -36.18
N GLU A 875 -4.31 19.97 -35.83
CA GLU A 875 -4.87 19.09 -34.79
C GLU A 875 -4.90 19.80 -33.42
N ALA A 876 -3.81 20.47 -33.02
CA ALA A 876 -3.74 21.21 -31.75
C ALA A 876 -4.82 22.28 -31.64
N LEU A 877 -5.09 23.06 -32.72
CA LEU A 877 -6.19 24.03 -32.74
C LEU A 877 -7.55 23.38 -32.65
N ALA A 878 -7.78 22.26 -33.33
CA ALA A 878 -9.04 21.53 -33.25
C ALA A 878 -9.28 20.98 -31.80
N VAL A 879 -8.25 20.54 -31.13
CA VAL A 879 -8.32 20.14 -29.72
C VAL A 879 -8.63 21.35 -28.83
N ALA A 880 -7.95 22.48 -29.03
CA ALA A 880 -8.20 23.72 -28.29
C ALA A 880 -9.64 24.20 -28.43
N ASP A 881 -10.17 24.22 -29.66
CA ASP A 881 -11.56 24.60 -29.93
C ASP A 881 -12.57 23.67 -29.23
N LYS A 882 -12.28 22.37 -29.14
CA LYS A 882 -13.14 21.38 -28.51
C LYS A 882 -13.12 21.48 -26.99
N SER A 883 -11.94 21.56 -26.38
CA SER A 883 -11.72 21.54 -24.92
C SER A 883 -11.91 22.91 -24.26
N GLY A 884 -11.74 23.99 -25.02
CA GLY A 884 -11.60 25.36 -24.49
C GLY A 884 -10.21 25.67 -23.94
N GLU A 885 -9.23 24.79 -24.13
CA GLU A 885 -7.85 24.95 -23.67
C GLU A 885 -7.17 26.06 -24.48
N ARG A 886 -6.79 27.16 -23.82
CA ARG A 886 -6.26 28.36 -24.48
C ARG A 886 -4.84 28.76 -24.07
N LEU A 887 -4.30 28.14 -23.06
CA LEU A 887 -2.97 28.51 -22.50
C LEU A 887 -1.89 28.60 -23.58
N TYR A 888 -1.88 27.70 -24.56
CA TYR A 888 -0.87 27.59 -25.60
C TYR A 888 -1.32 28.14 -26.97
N GLU A 889 -2.54 28.67 -27.11
CA GLU A 889 -3.15 29.10 -28.37
C GLU A 889 -2.30 30.15 -29.11
N ALA A 890 -1.79 31.14 -28.38
CA ALA A 890 -0.90 32.16 -28.97
C ALA A 890 0.37 31.55 -29.57
N GLU A 891 0.99 30.60 -28.89
CA GLU A 891 2.21 29.92 -29.35
C GLU A 891 1.94 28.99 -30.55
N ILE A 892 0.79 28.31 -30.57
CA ILE A 892 0.35 27.50 -31.72
C ILE A 892 0.24 28.37 -32.96
N HIS A 893 -0.38 29.54 -32.85
CA HIS A 893 -0.48 30.49 -33.96
C HIS A 893 0.89 31.02 -34.37
N ARG A 894 1.79 31.33 -33.45
CA ARG A 894 3.15 31.76 -33.73
C ARG A 894 3.91 30.68 -34.51
N LEU A 895 3.93 29.43 -34.03
CA LEU A 895 4.57 28.30 -34.68
C LEU A 895 4.00 28.04 -36.08
N LYS A 896 2.68 28.21 -36.26
CA LYS A 896 2.03 28.08 -37.57
C LYS A 896 2.54 29.13 -38.56
N GLY A 897 2.75 30.36 -38.12
CA GLY A 897 3.38 31.42 -38.92
C GLY A 897 4.81 31.08 -39.31
N GLU A 898 5.63 30.61 -38.35
CA GLU A 898 7.02 30.20 -38.59
C GLU A 898 7.14 29.05 -39.60
N LEU A 899 6.35 27.95 -39.37
CA LEU A 899 6.35 26.78 -40.24
C LEU A 899 5.81 27.10 -41.64
N THR A 900 4.85 28.03 -41.78
CA THR A 900 4.35 28.48 -43.07
C THR A 900 5.48 29.15 -43.90
N LEU A 901 6.31 29.95 -43.21
CA LEU A 901 7.48 30.57 -43.86
C LEU A 901 8.52 29.52 -44.24
N HIS A 902 8.78 28.51 -43.40
CA HIS A 902 9.75 27.45 -43.73
C HIS A 902 9.32 26.57 -44.89
N LEU A 903 8.05 26.21 -44.99
CA LEU A 903 7.53 25.32 -46.02
C LEU A 903 7.58 25.95 -47.45
N LYS A 904 7.12 27.19 -47.55
CA LYS A 904 6.88 27.85 -48.80
C LYS A 904 8.02 28.81 -49.25
N ALA A 905 9.09 28.88 -48.43
CA ALA A 905 10.28 29.68 -48.65
C ALA A 905 11.55 28.89 -48.27
N PRO A 906 12.01 27.94 -49.11
CA PRO A 906 13.22 27.16 -48.85
C PRO A 906 14.41 28.09 -48.65
N GLY A 907 15.15 27.99 -47.56
CA GLY A 907 16.23 28.91 -47.17
C GLY A 907 15.88 29.94 -46.11
N TRP A 908 14.63 29.99 -45.65
CA TRP A 908 14.27 30.69 -44.43
C TRP A 908 14.90 29.99 -43.22
N ARG A 909 15.87 30.67 -42.55
CA ARG A 909 16.36 30.27 -41.22
C ARG A 909 16.20 31.43 -40.28
N PRO A 910 15.77 31.22 -39.05
CA PRO A 910 15.86 32.20 -37.96
C PRO A 910 17.38 32.49 -37.80
N GLU A 911 17.82 33.72 -38.02
CA GLU A 911 19.21 34.06 -37.88
C GLU A 911 19.57 34.08 -36.38
N THR A 912 20.21 33.03 -35.95
CA THR A 912 20.99 33.00 -34.68
C THR A 912 22.46 33.01 -35.09
N GLY A 913 23.10 34.23 -35.14
CA GLY A 913 24.54 34.42 -35.32
C GLY A 913 25.03 34.36 -36.78
N ALA A 914 25.79 35.38 -37.16
CA ALA A 914 26.64 35.62 -38.30
C ALA A 914 26.62 34.59 -39.44
N ALA A 915 25.71 34.71 -40.41
CA ALA A 915 25.77 34.03 -41.69
C ALA A 915 26.02 35.05 -42.81
N ALA A 916 26.92 34.70 -43.75
CA ALA A 916 27.42 35.53 -44.87
C ALA A 916 26.29 36.08 -45.77
N PRO A 917 26.39 37.28 -46.30
CA PRO A 917 25.39 37.93 -47.13
C PRO A 917 25.39 37.36 -48.56
N GLY A 918 24.41 36.45 -48.84
CA GLY A 918 24.03 36.11 -50.19
C GLY A 918 22.65 36.68 -50.54
N PRO A 919 22.34 36.94 -51.84
CA PRO A 919 21.01 37.45 -52.19
C PRO A 919 19.96 36.38 -51.97
N LYS A 920 19.07 36.65 -51.01
CA LYS A 920 17.96 35.75 -50.67
C LYS A 920 16.79 35.94 -51.64
N PRO A 921 16.18 34.82 -52.15
CA PRO A 921 15.08 34.94 -53.12
C PRO A 921 13.87 35.65 -52.50
N PRO A 922 13.11 36.42 -53.30
CA PRO A 922 11.91 37.12 -52.82
C PRO A 922 10.83 36.14 -52.40
N LEU A 923 10.27 36.30 -51.23
CA LEU A 923 9.15 35.55 -50.71
C LEU A 923 7.87 35.82 -51.51
N ALA A 924 7.08 34.80 -51.87
CA ALA A 924 5.78 35.01 -52.49
C ALA A 924 4.87 35.85 -51.55
N LYS A 925 4.26 36.92 -52.03
CA LYS A 925 3.43 37.84 -51.24
C LYS A 925 2.32 37.14 -50.42
N THR A 926 1.72 36.09 -50.97
CA THR A 926 0.69 35.29 -50.34
C THR A 926 1.19 34.56 -49.11
N VAL A 927 2.37 33.98 -49.14
CA VAL A 927 3.01 33.27 -48.00
C VAL A 927 3.34 34.23 -46.85
N VAL A 928 3.87 35.37 -47.21
CA VAL A 928 4.18 36.45 -46.27
C VAL A 928 2.93 36.95 -45.56
N GLN A 929 1.87 37.18 -46.30
CA GLN A 929 0.61 37.64 -45.76
C GLN A 929 -0.08 36.59 -44.84
N GLU A 930 0.02 35.30 -45.21
CA GLU A 930 -0.47 34.20 -44.41
C GLU A 930 0.30 34.08 -43.05
N ALA A 931 1.61 34.11 -43.08
CA ALA A 931 2.46 34.10 -41.87
C ALA A 931 2.22 35.34 -41.00
N GLU A 932 2.16 36.54 -41.60
CA GLU A 932 1.87 37.80 -40.90
C GLU A 932 0.51 37.75 -40.18
N ARG A 933 -0.52 37.19 -40.84
CA ARG A 933 -1.86 36.98 -40.25
C ARG A 933 -1.77 36.08 -39.01
N HIS A 934 -1.02 34.99 -39.07
CA HIS A 934 -0.82 34.09 -37.91
C HIS A 934 -0.08 34.77 -36.76
N PHE A 935 0.98 35.54 -37.01
CA PHE A 935 1.68 36.28 -35.97
C PHE A 935 0.80 37.37 -35.34
N LEU A 936 0.02 38.08 -36.14
CA LEU A 936 -0.93 39.08 -35.62
C LEU A 936 -2.06 38.42 -34.80
N LYS A 937 -2.54 37.23 -35.21
CA LYS A 937 -3.50 36.46 -34.39
C LYS A 937 -2.88 36.01 -33.09
N ALA A 938 -1.62 35.53 -33.09
CA ALA A 938 -0.88 35.16 -31.87
C ALA A 938 -0.76 36.34 -30.90
N ILE A 939 -0.44 37.51 -31.38
CA ILE A 939 -0.36 38.76 -30.58
C ILE A 939 -1.75 39.13 -30.04
N ALA A 940 -2.82 39.02 -30.85
CA ALA A 940 -4.16 39.32 -30.40
C ALA A 940 -4.64 38.43 -29.28
N VAL A 941 -4.44 37.10 -29.42
CA VAL A 941 -4.74 36.12 -28.38
C VAL A 941 -3.91 36.40 -27.11
N ALA A 942 -2.62 36.60 -27.24
CA ALA A 942 -1.76 36.89 -26.09
C ALA A 942 -2.19 38.16 -25.33
N ARG A 943 -2.62 39.21 -26.05
CA ARG A 943 -3.15 40.46 -25.44
C ARG A 943 -4.48 40.22 -24.72
N GLU A 944 -5.41 39.46 -25.30
CA GLU A 944 -6.67 39.08 -24.68
C GLU A 944 -6.42 38.36 -23.34
N GLN A 945 -5.45 37.44 -23.32
CA GLN A 945 -5.05 36.68 -22.14
C GLN A 945 -4.14 37.45 -21.19
N GLN A 946 -3.65 38.66 -21.54
CA GLN A 946 -2.58 39.38 -20.84
C GLN A 946 -1.25 38.59 -20.78
N ALA A 947 -1.03 37.66 -21.68
CA ALA A 947 0.10 36.73 -21.72
C ALA A 947 1.34 37.42 -22.34
N ARG A 948 2.02 38.27 -21.54
CA ARG A 948 3.14 39.14 -21.99
C ARG A 948 4.32 38.35 -22.56
N SER A 949 4.63 37.17 -22.00
CA SER A 949 5.71 36.35 -22.54
C SER A 949 5.37 35.78 -23.92
N TRP A 950 4.14 35.37 -24.15
CA TRP A 950 3.68 34.94 -25.47
C TRP A 950 3.57 36.10 -26.46
N GLU A 951 3.11 37.29 -26.02
CA GLU A 951 3.06 38.50 -26.83
C GLU A 951 4.48 38.88 -27.28
N LEU A 952 5.48 38.86 -26.38
CA LEU A 952 6.88 39.15 -26.71
C LEU A 952 7.40 38.22 -27.80
N ARG A 953 7.19 36.92 -27.63
CA ARG A 953 7.68 35.89 -28.56
C ARG A 953 7.05 36.05 -29.95
N ALA A 954 5.74 36.28 -30.00
CA ALA A 954 5.04 36.55 -31.25
C ALA A 954 5.48 37.85 -31.91
N ALA A 955 5.73 38.91 -31.10
CA ALA A 955 6.26 40.19 -31.58
C ALA A 955 7.69 40.07 -32.14
N ILE A 956 8.55 39.25 -31.53
CA ILE A 956 9.90 38.92 -32.07
C ILE A 956 9.76 38.29 -33.47
N SER A 957 8.91 37.26 -33.61
CA SER A 957 8.69 36.54 -34.89
C SER A 957 8.18 37.52 -35.98
N LEU A 958 7.20 38.36 -35.65
CA LEU A 958 6.64 39.34 -36.56
C LEU A 958 7.67 40.43 -36.91
N SER A 959 8.43 40.92 -35.95
CA SER A 959 9.49 41.93 -36.19
C SER A 959 10.59 41.39 -37.11
N ARG A 960 10.95 40.10 -36.98
CA ARG A 960 11.88 39.44 -37.94
C ARG A 960 11.32 39.42 -39.35
N LEU A 961 10.05 39.15 -39.53
CA LEU A 961 9.35 39.15 -40.79
C LEU A 961 9.33 40.60 -41.36
N TRP A 962 8.91 41.58 -40.58
CA TRP A 962 8.85 42.98 -40.98
C TRP A 962 10.23 43.59 -41.29
N ARG A 963 11.28 43.19 -40.60
CA ARG A 963 12.65 43.56 -40.98
C ARG A 963 12.96 43.18 -42.42
N ARG A 964 12.59 41.97 -42.85
CA ARG A 964 12.78 41.51 -44.22
C ARG A 964 11.91 42.25 -45.22
N GLN A 965 10.78 42.74 -44.81
CA GLN A 965 9.90 43.58 -45.63
C GLN A 965 10.32 45.06 -45.60
N ARG A 966 11.43 45.40 -44.96
CA ARG A 966 11.90 46.78 -44.73
C ARG A 966 10.93 47.67 -43.92
N LYS A 967 10.00 47.09 -43.15
CA LYS A 967 9.08 47.77 -42.25
C LYS A 967 9.76 47.94 -40.88
N ILE A 968 10.92 48.68 -40.87
CA ILE A 968 11.78 48.79 -39.68
C ILE A 968 11.12 49.62 -38.56
N ALA A 969 10.40 50.68 -38.99
CA ALA A 969 9.76 51.57 -38.01
C ALA A 969 8.61 50.87 -37.25
N GLU A 970 7.80 50.10 -38.00
CA GLU A 970 6.69 49.31 -37.41
C GLU A 970 7.21 48.20 -36.53
N ALA A 971 8.26 47.49 -36.97
CA ALA A 971 8.94 46.45 -36.18
C ALA A 971 9.50 46.97 -34.86
N HIS A 972 10.17 48.13 -34.93
CA HIS A 972 10.71 48.81 -33.74
C HIS A 972 9.61 49.27 -32.78
N ALA A 973 8.56 49.92 -33.30
CA ALA A 973 7.45 50.42 -32.51
C ALA A 973 6.73 49.27 -31.75
N LEU A 974 6.42 48.17 -32.45
CA LEU A 974 5.79 47.01 -31.85
C LEU A 974 6.65 46.38 -30.73
N LEU A 975 7.92 46.07 -31.10
CA LEU A 975 8.79 45.33 -30.19
C LEU A 975 9.21 46.21 -28.98
N SER A 976 9.43 47.52 -29.18
CA SER A 976 9.75 48.46 -28.10
C SER A 976 8.61 48.58 -27.09
N ALA A 977 7.35 48.63 -27.54
CA ALA A 977 6.21 48.73 -26.68
C ALA A 977 6.04 47.46 -25.80
N VAL A 978 6.23 46.27 -26.39
CA VAL A 978 6.13 44.99 -25.67
C VAL A 978 7.31 44.80 -24.72
N TYR A 979 8.55 45.07 -25.19
CA TYR A 979 9.76 44.93 -24.37
C TYR A 979 9.78 45.89 -23.17
N GLY A 980 9.27 47.13 -23.33
CA GLY A 980 9.24 48.14 -22.27
C GLY A 980 8.28 47.82 -21.10
N TRP A 981 7.43 46.82 -21.25
CA TRP A 981 6.55 46.38 -20.18
C TRP A 981 7.30 45.54 -19.12
N PHE A 982 8.37 44.82 -19.52
CA PHE A 982 9.07 43.90 -18.63
C PHE A 982 9.95 44.65 -17.61
N THR A 983 9.87 44.24 -16.34
CA THR A 983 10.62 44.78 -15.22
C THR A 983 11.67 43.81 -14.67
N GLU A 984 11.60 42.54 -15.10
CA GLU A 984 12.48 41.42 -14.66
C GLU A 984 12.75 40.44 -15.80
N GLY A 985 13.60 39.46 -15.58
CA GLY A 985 13.85 38.36 -16.53
C GLY A 985 14.73 38.73 -17.70
N PHE A 986 15.48 39.81 -17.63
CA PHE A 986 16.32 40.30 -18.74
C PHE A 986 17.45 39.35 -19.17
N ASP A 987 17.67 38.30 -18.40
CA ASP A 987 18.61 37.23 -18.70
C ASP A 987 17.97 36.07 -19.49
N THR A 988 16.65 36.07 -19.70
CA THR A 988 15.96 35.07 -20.49
C THR A 988 16.33 35.19 -22.00
N PRO A 989 16.34 34.07 -22.75
CA PRO A 989 16.63 34.09 -24.19
C PRO A 989 15.73 35.04 -24.98
N ASP A 990 14.43 35.06 -24.72
CA ASP A 990 13.46 35.88 -25.46
C ASP A 990 13.75 37.39 -25.24
N LEU A 991 14.01 37.86 -23.99
CA LEU A 991 14.31 39.26 -23.71
C LEU A 991 15.71 39.69 -24.23
N LYS A 992 16.72 38.82 -24.18
CA LYS A 992 18.03 39.06 -24.83
C LYS A 992 17.89 39.24 -26.33
N GLU A 993 17.09 38.41 -26.95
CA GLU A 993 16.83 38.46 -28.38
C GLU A 993 16.07 39.73 -28.75
N ALA A 994 14.99 40.08 -28.02
CA ALA A 994 14.27 41.32 -28.24
C ALA A 994 15.18 42.53 -28.15
N LYS A 995 16.03 42.59 -27.12
CA LYS A 995 17.01 43.66 -26.91
C LYS A 995 17.99 43.79 -28.09
N THR A 996 18.46 42.67 -28.60
CA THR A 996 19.36 42.63 -29.76
C THR A 996 18.69 43.20 -31.01
N LEU A 997 17.48 42.75 -31.31
CA LEU A 997 16.69 43.23 -32.45
C LEU A 997 16.39 44.74 -32.34
N LEU A 998 16.04 45.26 -31.16
CA LEU A 998 15.80 46.70 -30.95
C LEU A 998 17.04 47.53 -31.19
N ARG A 999 18.23 47.06 -30.78
CA ARG A 999 19.51 47.73 -31.09
C ARG A 999 19.80 47.74 -32.62
N GLU A 1000 19.56 46.65 -33.33
CA GLU A 1000 19.71 46.57 -34.77
C GLU A 1000 18.79 47.57 -35.48
N PHE A 1001 17.50 47.64 -35.09
CA PHE A 1001 16.53 48.57 -35.66
C PHE A 1001 16.90 50.04 -35.39
N SER A 1002 17.44 50.36 -34.21
CA SER A 1002 17.92 51.73 -33.90
C SER A 1002 19.09 52.14 -34.78
N ASN A 1003 20.07 51.27 -35.01
CA ASN A 1003 21.21 51.53 -35.87
C ASN A 1003 20.82 51.74 -37.33
N HIS A 1004 19.75 51.04 -37.83
CA HIS A 1004 19.22 51.25 -39.18
C HIS A 1004 18.40 52.54 -39.35
N ARG A 1005 17.97 53.20 -38.26
CA ARG A 1005 17.28 54.50 -38.29
C ARG A 1005 18.27 55.68 -38.37
N THR A 1006 19.50 55.46 -37.87
CA THR A 1006 20.55 56.50 -37.83
C THR A 1006 21.47 56.42 -39.05
N ALA A 1007 21.43 55.36 -39.85
CA ALA A 1007 22.06 55.19 -41.14
C ALA A 1007 21.08 55.46 -42.30
#